data_6f7ecdc5e0c5f73d0f4f456d373bb982
#
_entry.id   6f7ecdc5e0c5f73d0f4f456d373bb982
#
_cell.length_a   1.000
_cell.length_b   1.000
_cell.length_c   1.000
_cell.angle_alpha   90.00
_cell.angle_beta   90.00
_cell.angle_gamma   90.00
#
_symmetry.space_group_name_H-M   'P 1'
#
loop_
_entity.id
_entity.type
_entity.pdbx_description
1 polymer ?
#
loop_
_entity_poly.entity_id
_entity_poly.type
_entity_poly.pdbx_seq_one_letter_code
_entity_poly.pdbx_strand_id
1 'polypeptide(L)'
;MSISPIKISLELEEQPVEVKAKQGRPLIFAIVLGMLGALLNSIPVELAYNISLVIGNLAFIMAAAYLRPVLTLVCALICVTPLLVVWGHPFGFITFGLEALFVSFMRGRGWYLPTADFLYWLIIGMPLTAAIIWFTNTDVDAYVLFSSFKQSINAVFYTALAVIAIFIFGEKINEWIKSQQPPLVKSLKQYLHYILWVMSAFFVVGICLFLSRSLNEIQHQQFEERLDISSQYLSRIVDNYVDEHVKAIAQTASKLSAIEPSGYSDALSNVHQLYPGYLTMLIADHNAHLIATSPSDRMKKISGESYSIADRTYFSQAFYNEAQYVSPVFLGRGFGVDPIVAVSAPIYHQNGDKPVGIVEGSLNLNMFEQEAKQIEESGSKIAIILTDENDNVIYADKDLALTTLSTFSFSLEQEKLKHELMTIGEKGVNAKKYLYRQVNLKNDWKIFVIVEYAELLHLIEQQYLTIFMSLFVIFIFVVLLASQFAHTLNQPLDFALKELAHGDGKNGYKTIPFEAPTEFLALYRELQEGQELLLKHQFILEEKVEKRTRELNKANKALKELANKDSLTGLYNRRYLERKFSELQAILSRNKATMVVAMLDLDNFKSLNDEYGHLIGDNCLEYVSQLMKSKFDRRSDIVARFGGEEFIIVAQHDEKHGVVQKLEELREEIACHCFPYDGEHYLGVTISIGVVTAEASYAERIEQWISIADEQLYWVKDNGRNKMSVKHLE
;
A
#
# COMPACT_ATOMS: atom_id res chain seq x y z
N MET A 1 -76.91 -8.09 -18.08
CA MET A 1 -76.49 -9.26 -17.31
C MET A 1 -75.05 -9.00 -16.86
N SER A 2 -74.92 -8.65 -15.62
CA SER A 2 -73.64 -8.35 -14.97
C SER A 2 -72.97 -9.64 -14.54
N ILE A 3 -71.78 -9.91 -15.02
CA ILE A 3 -70.93 -11.00 -14.57
C ILE A 3 -69.86 -10.40 -13.68
N SER A 4 -69.94 -10.76 -12.39
CA SER A 4 -68.97 -10.37 -11.37
C SER A 4 -67.58 -10.92 -11.67
N PRO A 5 -66.52 -10.20 -11.34
CA PRO A 5 -65.16 -10.73 -11.46
C PRO A 5 -64.88 -11.81 -10.43
N ILE A 6 -64.46 -12.98 -10.87
CA ILE A 6 -63.96 -14.04 -10.02
C ILE A 6 -62.68 -13.58 -9.33
N LYS A 7 -62.80 -13.20 -8.05
CA LYS A 7 -61.66 -13.09 -7.17
C LYS A 7 -61.09 -14.52 -6.96
N ILE A 8 -60.01 -14.84 -7.59
CA ILE A 8 -59.15 -15.92 -7.13
C ILE A 8 -58.42 -15.39 -5.89
N SER A 9 -59.11 -15.46 -4.74
CA SER A 9 -58.45 -15.48 -3.47
C SER A 9 -57.75 -16.85 -3.38
N LEU A 10 -56.43 -16.85 -3.47
CA LEU A 10 -55.62 -17.90 -2.87
C LEU A 10 -55.87 -17.84 -1.37
N GLU A 11 -57.00 -18.38 -0.92
CA GLU A 11 -57.18 -18.83 0.43
C GLU A 11 -56.26 -20.05 0.62
N LEU A 12 -55.02 -19.76 1.00
CA LEU A 12 -54.26 -20.70 1.81
C LEU A 12 -55.09 -20.87 3.09
N GLU A 13 -55.82 -21.98 3.19
CA GLU A 13 -56.38 -22.44 4.44
C GLU A 13 -55.26 -22.45 5.50
N GLU A 14 -55.19 -21.41 6.30
CA GLU A 14 -54.50 -21.43 7.57
C GLU A 14 -55.28 -22.36 8.48
N GLN A 15 -54.93 -23.64 8.46
CA GLN A 15 -55.23 -24.49 9.64
C GLN A 15 -54.45 -23.91 10.80
N PRO A 16 -55.10 -23.52 11.91
CA PRO A 16 -54.40 -23.14 13.11
C PRO A 16 -53.82 -24.39 13.77
N VAL A 17 -52.64 -24.80 13.31
CA VAL A 17 -51.80 -25.68 14.10
C VAL A 17 -51.24 -24.82 15.24
N GLU A 18 -51.87 -24.87 16.40
CA GLU A 18 -51.29 -24.44 17.66
C GLU A 18 -50.02 -25.26 17.95
N VAL A 19 -48.94 -24.90 17.27
CA VAL A 19 -47.60 -25.25 17.68
C VAL A 19 -47.25 -24.26 18.80
N LYS A 20 -47.33 -24.64 20.06
CA LYS A 20 -46.65 -23.96 21.17
C LYS A 20 -45.19 -23.78 20.75
N ALA A 21 -44.89 -22.65 20.06
CA ALA A 21 -43.55 -22.27 19.71
C ALA A 21 -42.76 -22.23 21.04
N LYS A 22 -41.67 -23.00 21.13
CA LYS A 22 -40.75 -22.93 22.26
C LYS A 22 -40.27 -21.47 22.35
N GLN A 23 -40.85 -20.69 23.25
CA GLN A 23 -40.71 -19.24 23.40
C GLN A 23 -39.25 -18.77 23.58
N GLY A 24 -38.29 -19.67 23.80
CA GLY A 24 -36.89 -19.38 24.01
C GLY A 24 -36.00 -19.34 22.77
N ARG A 25 -36.41 -19.91 21.63
CA ARG A 25 -35.53 -20.01 20.45
C ARG A 25 -35.05 -18.66 19.89
N PRO A 26 -35.89 -17.61 19.73
CA PRO A 26 -35.47 -16.31 19.27
C PRO A 26 -34.44 -15.62 20.18
N LEU A 27 -34.62 -15.78 21.51
CA LEU A 27 -33.68 -15.24 22.50
C LEU A 27 -32.33 -15.98 22.45
N ILE A 28 -32.38 -17.32 22.39
CA ILE A 28 -31.16 -18.13 22.23
C ILE A 28 -30.41 -17.74 20.96
N PHE A 29 -31.12 -17.54 19.84
CA PHE A 29 -30.53 -17.08 18.60
C PHE A 29 -29.87 -15.72 18.74
N ALA A 30 -30.53 -14.74 19.37
CA ALA A 30 -29.98 -13.42 19.61
C ALA A 30 -28.67 -13.49 20.43
N ILE A 31 -28.64 -14.32 21.47
CA ILE A 31 -27.46 -14.48 22.34
C ILE A 31 -26.31 -15.18 21.59
N VAL A 32 -26.60 -16.31 20.94
CA VAL A 32 -25.55 -17.07 20.19
C VAL A 32 -24.98 -16.24 19.08
N LEU A 33 -25.83 -15.55 18.32
CA LEU A 33 -25.38 -14.70 17.23
C LEU A 33 -24.60 -13.47 17.75
N GLY A 34 -25.06 -12.89 18.88
CA GLY A 34 -24.33 -11.81 19.57
C GLY A 34 -22.96 -12.26 20.07
N MET A 35 -22.82 -13.45 20.63
CA MET A 35 -21.54 -14.02 21.05
C MET A 35 -20.61 -14.28 19.86
N LEU A 36 -21.15 -14.80 18.76
CA LEU A 36 -20.37 -14.97 17.53
C LEU A 36 -19.87 -13.63 17.00
N GLY A 37 -20.74 -12.62 16.98
CA GLY A 37 -20.36 -11.26 16.60
C GLY A 37 -19.31 -10.64 17.54
N ALA A 38 -19.45 -10.88 18.86
CA ALA A 38 -18.46 -10.45 19.84
C ALA A 38 -17.08 -11.10 19.59
N LEU A 39 -17.06 -12.40 19.31
CA LEU A 39 -15.82 -13.10 18.96
C LEU A 39 -15.14 -12.49 17.72
N LEU A 40 -15.90 -12.19 16.68
CA LEU A 40 -15.38 -11.53 15.47
C LEU A 40 -14.89 -10.10 15.76
N ASN A 41 -15.57 -9.36 16.63
CA ASN A 41 -15.18 -8.01 17.02
C ASN A 41 -13.99 -7.96 17.99
N SER A 42 -13.62 -9.08 18.60
CA SER A 42 -12.40 -9.18 19.42
C SER A 42 -11.12 -9.15 18.58
N ILE A 43 -11.23 -9.46 17.29
CA ILE A 43 -10.11 -9.48 16.33
C ILE A 43 -10.51 -8.62 15.13
N PRO A 44 -10.49 -7.28 15.27
CA PRO A 44 -10.83 -6.39 14.16
C PRO A 44 -9.81 -6.54 13.03
N VAL A 45 -10.26 -6.35 11.80
CA VAL A 45 -9.36 -6.32 10.62
C VAL A 45 -8.68 -4.97 10.57
N GLU A 46 -7.40 -4.94 10.87
CA GLU A 46 -6.59 -3.73 10.79
C GLU A 46 -6.31 -3.36 9.32
N LEU A 47 -6.67 -2.15 8.92
CA LEU A 47 -6.37 -1.56 7.61
C LEU A 47 -5.02 -0.87 7.62
N ALA A 48 -4.78 -0.07 8.63
CA ALA A 48 -3.55 0.64 8.95
C ALA A 48 -3.63 1.07 10.43
N TYR A 49 -2.59 1.66 10.94
CA TYR A 49 -2.44 2.19 12.32
C TYR A 49 -3.76 2.64 12.95
N ASN A 50 -4.28 1.90 13.91
CA ASN A 50 -5.54 2.18 14.63
C ASN A 50 -6.80 2.28 13.76
N ILE A 51 -6.69 2.04 12.46
CA ILE A 51 -7.83 2.01 11.54
C ILE A 51 -8.23 0.56 11.33
N SER A 52 -9.31 0.14 11.95
CA SER A 52 -9.81 -1.22 11.87
C SER A 52 -11.25 -1.28 11.36
N LEU A 53 -11.57 -2.35 10.63
CA LEU A 53 -12.93 -2.72 10.26
C LEU A 53 -13.50 -3.70 11.27
N VAL A 54 -14.74 -3.45 11.67
CA VAL A 54 -15.47 -4.25 12.64
C VAL A 54 -16.44 -5.15 11.88
N ILE A 55 -16.10 -6.42 11.74
CA ILE A 55 -16.90 -7.38 10.94
C ILE A 55 -18.03 -8.00 11.76
N GLY A 56 -17.83 -8.18 13.06
CA GLY A 56 -18.79 -8.88 13.92
C GLY A 56 -20.18 -8.26 13.97
N ASN A 57 -20.32 -6.99 13.59
CA ASN A 57 -21.61 -6.30 13.53
C ASN A 57 -22.58 -6.92 12.51
N LEU A 58 -22.08 -7.74 11.56
CA LEU A 58 -22.94 -8.55 10.70
C LEU A 58 -23.95 -9.39 11.51
N ALA A 59 -23.62 -9.74 12.76
CA ALA A 59 -24.45 -10.57 13.61
C ALA A 59 -25.79 -9.90 13.96
N PHE A 60 -25.77 -8.64 14.41
CA PHE A 60 -27.03 -7.97 14.73
C PHE A 60 -27.82 -7.54 13.47
N ILE A 61 -27.17 -7.32 12.32
CA ILE A 61 -27.87 -7.14 11.05
C ILE A 61 -28.57 -8.43 10.62
N MET A 62 -27.91 -9.59 10.79
CA MET A 62 -28.58 -10.88 10.61
C MET A 62 -29.75 -11.08 11.60
N ALA A 63 -29.55 -10.69 12.86
CA ALA A 63 -30.62 -10.73 13.86
C ALA A 63 -31.81 -9.85 13.43
N ALA A 64 -31.57 -8.64 12.90
CA ALA A 64 -32.58 -7.73 12.41
C ALA A 64 -33.45 -8.32 11.29
N ALA A 65 -32.92 -9.28 10.53
CA ALA A 65 -33.67 -9.97 9.46
C ALA A 65 -34.81 -10.79 9.99
N TYR A 66 -34.68 -11.33 11.19
CA TYR A 66 -35.60 -12.35 11.76
C TYR A 66 -36.26 -11.95 13.07
N LEU A 67 -35.61 -11.09 13.86
CA LEU A 67 -36.01 -10.77 15.22
C LEU A 67 -36.64 -9.38 15.34
N ARG A 68 -37.46 -9.20 16.36
CA ARG A 68 -38.01 -7.89 16.75
C ARG A 68 -36.89 -6.96 17.27
N PRO A 69 -37.10 -5.63 17.24
CA PRO A 69 -36.07 -4.66 17.63
C PRO A 69 -35.41 -4.90 18.99
N VAL A 70 -36.19 -5.30 20.01
CA VAL A 70 -35.66 -5.55 21.36
C VAL A 70 -34.65 -6.70 21.39
N LEU A 71 -34.92 -7.81 20.71
CA LEU A 71 -34.01 -8.96 20.66
C LEU A 71 -32.79 -8.65 19.75
N THR A 72 -32.99 -7.87 18.73
CA THR A 72 -31.88 -7.37 17.89
C THR A 72 -30.96 -6.46 18.70
N LEU A 73 -31.50 -5.60 19.55
CA LEU A 73 -30.71 -4.78 20.47
C LEU A 73 -29.90 -5.64 21.44
N VAL A 74 -30.49 -6.69 22.02
CA VAL A 74 -29.74 -7.63 22.88
C VAL A 74 -28.57 -8.25 22.15
N CYS A 75 -28.79 -8.69 20.91
CA CYS A 75 -27.70 -9.20 20.05
C CYS A 75 -26.60 -8.15 19.84
N ALA A 76 -26.98 -6.91 19.52
CA ALA A 76 -26.04 -5.81 19.30
C ALA A 76 -25.21 -5.46 20.54
N LEU A 77 -25.85 -5.37 21.69
CA LEU A 77 -25.15 -5.07 22.96
C LEU A 77 -24.09 -6.13 23.30
N ILE A 78 -24.42 -7.42 23.10
CA ILE A 78 -23.44 -8.50 23.29
C ILE A 78 -22.31 -8.38 22.23
N CYS A 79 -22.66 -8.16 20.98
CA CYS A 79 -21.74 -8.08 19.85
C CYS A 79 -20.70 -6.97 20.02
N VAL A 80 -21.10 -5.83 20.57
CA VAL A 80 -20.29 -4.62 20.71
C VAL A 80 -19.41 -4.62 21.96
N THR A 81 -19.68 -5.51 22.94
CA THR A 81 -18.93 -5.56 24.20
C THR A 81 -17.40 -5.58 24.04
N PRO A 82 -16.78 -6.35 23.13
CA PRO A 82 -15.33 -6.34 22.97
C PRO A 82 -14.77 -5.00 22.49
N LEU A 83 -15.58 -4.20 21.79
CA LEU A 83 -15.14 -2.90 21.31
C LEU A 83 -14.88 -1.90 22.44
N LEU A 84 -15.47 -2.11 23.62
CA LEU A 84 -15.14 -1.33 24.82
C LEU A 84 -13.66 -1.46 25.20
N VAL A 85 -13.10 -2.65 25.04
CA VAL A 85 -11.67 -2.91 25.33
C VAL A 85 -10.80 -2.41 24.18
N VAL A 86 -11.22 -2.66 22.93
CA VAL A 86 -10.46 -2.29 21.73
C VAL A 86 -10.36 -0.77 21.54
N TRP A 87 -11.47 -0.06 21.79
CA TRP A 87 -11.55 1.40 21.57
C TRP A 87 -11.36 2.23 22.84
N GLY A 88 -11.42 1.61 24.02
CA GLY A 88 -11.28 2.31 25.31
C GLY A 88 -12.48 3.19 25.70
N HIS A 89 -13.58 3.18 24.93
CA HIS A 89 -14.76 4.01 25.20
C HIS A 89 -16.08 3.31 24.83
N PRO A 90 -17.22 3.65 25.50
CA PRO A 90 -18.49 2.95 25.34
C PRO A 90 -19.35 3.43 24.17
N PHE A 91 -18.89 4.36 23.33
CA PHE A 91 -19.74 5.01 22.31
C PHE A 91 -20.31 4.05 21.28
N GLY A 92 -19.64 2.91 21.03
CA GLY A 92 -20.14 1.86 20.16
C GLY A 92 -21.50 1.30 20.61
N PHE A 93 -21.79 1.27 21.91
CA PHE A 93 -23.09 0.81 22.40
C PHE A 93 -24.25 1.73 21.97
N ILE A 94 -23.97 3.04 21.88
CA ILE A 94 -24.98 4.02 21.47
C ILE A 94 -25.18 3.93 19.96
N THR A 95 -24.11 4.04 19.18
CA THR A 95 -24.19 4.09 17.72
C THR A 95 -24.73 2.79 17.13
N PHE A 96 -24.17 1.64 17.49
CA PHE A 96 -24.61 0.34 16.97
C PHE A 96 -25.89 -0.19 17.62
N GLY A 97 -26.16 0.20 18.87
CA GLY A 97 -27.44 -0.10 19.52
C GLY A 97 -28.61 0.58 18.82
N LEU A 98 -28.47 1.86 18.47
CA LEU A 98 -29.48 2.59 17.71
C LEU A 98 -29.61 2.07 16.28
N GLU A 99 -28.51 1.69 15.65
CA GLU A 99 -28.51 1.04 14.34
C GLU A 99 -29.36 -0.24 14.35
N ALA A 100 -29.08 -1.14 15.31
CA ALA A 100 -29.79 -2.39 15.45
C ALA A 100 -31.30 -2.19 15.62
N LEU A 101 -31.70 -1.21 16.46
CA LEU A 101 -33.09 -0.84 16.64
C LEU A 101 -33.72 -0.31 15.36
N PHE A 102 -33.06 0.65 14.70
CA PHE A 102 -33.55 1.29 13.49
C PHE A 102 -33.71 0.29 12.34
N VAL A 103 -32.66 -0.50 12.08
CA VAL A 103 -32.65 -1.48 10.98
C VAL A 103 -33.72 -2.54 11.19
N SER A 104 -33.86 -3.09 12.43
CA SER A 104 -34.89 -4.07 12.73
C SER A 104 -36.30 -3.48 12.65
N PHE A 105 -36.50 -2.22 13.05
CA PHE A 105 -37.80 -1.54 12.97
C PHE A 105 -38.18 -1.29 11.48
N MET A 106 -37.28 -0.81 10.66
CA MET A 106 -37.51 -0.59 9.23
C MET A 106 -37.75 -1.92 8.50
N ARG A 107 -37.03 -2.98 8.91
CA ARG A 107 -37.24 -4.33 8.38
C ARG A 107 -38.67 -4.83 8.69
N GLY A 108 -39.16 -4.55 9.89
CA GLY A 108 -40.55 -4.86 10.27
C GLY A 108 -41.61 -4.14 9.42
N ARG A 109 -41.23 -3.04 8.78
CA ARG A 109 -42.06 -2.30 7.81
C ARG A 109 -41.87 -2.74 6.37
N GLY A 110 -41.12 -3.82 6.13
CA GLY A 110 -40.88 -4.34 4.80
C GLY A 110 -39.69 -3.71 4.05
N TRP A 111 -38.88 -2.88 4.73
CA TRP A 111 -37.69 -2.29 4.12
C TRP A 111 -36.57 -3.33 3.98
N TYR A 112 -35.73 -3.13 2.99
CA TYR A 112 -34.51 -3.91 2.81
C TYR A 112 -33.48 -3.58 3.86
N LEU A 113 -32.79 -4.59 4.38
CA LEU A 113 -31.71 -4.41 5.35
C LEU A 113 -30.65 -3.43 4.86
N PRO A 114 -30.07 -3.60 3.63
CA PRO A 114 -29.05 -2.67 3.15
C PRO A 114 -29.56 -1.23 3.02
N THR A 115 -30.78 -1.05 2.55
CA THR A 115 -31.35 0.29 2.41
C THR A 115 -31.63 0.94 3.77
N ALA A 116 -32.15 0.15 4.71
CA ALA A 116 -32.41 0.62 6.06
C ALA A 116 -31.12 0.98 6.79
N ASP A 117 -30.08 0.18 6.66
CA ASP A 117 -28.80 0.40 7.27
C ASP A 117 -28.07 1.61 6.67
N PHE A 118 -28.02 1.70 5.33
CA PHE A 118 -27.48 2.86 4.64
C PHE A 118 -28.18 4.16 5.05
N LEU A 119 -29.52 4.14 5.15
CA LEU A 119 -30.30 5.30 5.57
C LEU A 119 -30.02 5.68 7.03
N TYR A 120 -29.85 4.70 7.91
CA TYR A 120 -29.43 4.94 9.29
C TYR A 120 -28.09 5.69 9.32
N TRP A 121 -27.08 5.19 8.64
CA TRP A 121 -25.76 5.80 8.65
C TRP A 121 -25.74 7.19 8.02
N LEU A 122 -26.48 7.40 6.94
CA LEU A 122 -26.54 8.69 6.28
C LEU A 122 -27.20 9.78 7.16
N ILE A 123 -28.31 9.43 7.85
CA ILE A 123 -29.14 10.42 8.57
C ILE A 123 -28.80 10.51 10.05
N ILE A 124 -28.49 9.39 10.69
CA ILE A 124 -28.31 9.28 12.14
C ILE A 124 -26.86 8.92 12.50
N GLY A 125 -26.32 7.84 11.93
CA GLY A 125 -25.06 7.25 12.35
C GLY A 125 -23.87 8.19 12.15
N MET A 126 -23.72 8.79 10.95
CA MET A 126 -22.62 9.74 10.67
C MET A 126 -22.72 11.00 11.55
N PRO A 127 -23.84 11.71 11.59
CA PRO A 127 -23.97 12.90 12.46
C PRO A 127 -23.78 12.58 13.94
N LEU A 128 -24.31 11.45 14.41
CA LEU A 128 -24.16 11.03 15.79
C LEU A 128 -22.70 10.71 16.15
N THR A 129 -22.01 9.97 15.28
CA THR A 129 -20.58 9.65 15.48
C THR A 129 -19.75 10.92 15.46
N ALA A 130 -20.01 11.83 14.51
CA ALA A 130 -19.35 13.12 14.45
C ALA A 130 -19.57 13.95 15.73
N ALA A 131 -20.81 14.04 16.20
CA ALA A 131 -21.15 14.77 17.43
C ALA A 131 -20.45 14.16 18.66
N ILE A 132 -20.47 12.84 18.82
CA ILE A 132 -19.84 12.16 19.94
C ILE A 132 -18.34 12.46 19.98
N ILE A 133 -17.65 12.32 18.83
CA ILE A 133 -16.19 12.56 18.76
C ILE A 133 -15.88 14.03 19.00
N TRP A 134 -16.66 14.95 18.43
CA TRP A 134 -16.47 16.38 18.62
C TRP A 134 -16.62 16.82 20.08
N PHE A 135 -17.54 16.20 20.83
CA PHE A 135 -17.71 16.50 22.27
C PHE A 135 -16.62 15.87 23.15
N THR A 136 -15.91 14.87 22.68
CA THR A 136 -14.89 14.14 23.47
C THR A 136 -13.46 14.51 23.18
N ASN A 137 -13.16 15.00 21.96
CA ASN A 137 -11.83 15.42 21.53
C ASN A 137 -11.83 16.90 21.16
N THR A 138 -10.94 17.67 21.75
CA THR A 138 -10.86 19.12 21.56
C THR A 138 -10.04 19.57 20.35
N ASP A 139 -9.37 18.67 19.63
CA ASP A 139 -8.30 19.08 18.69
C ASP A 139 -8.45 18.64 17.23
N VAL A 140 -9.60 18.08 16.75
CA VAL A 140 -9.48 17.41 15.44
C VAL A 140 -10.70 17.45 14.55
N ASP A 141 -10.81 18.41 13.67
CA ASP A 141 -11.86 18.47 12.63
C ASP A 141 -11.73 17.32 11.61
N ALA A 142 -10.52 16.98 11.19
CA ALA A 142 -10.28 15.93 10.19
C ALA A 142 -10.59 14.52 10.73
N TYR A 143 -10.22 14.23 11.97
CA TYR A 143 -10.47 12.93 12.61
C TYR A 143 -11.98 12.65 12.82
N VAL A 144 -12.76 13.68 13.13
CA VAL A 144 -14.23 13.59 13.27
C VAL A 144 -14.87 13.12 11.97
N LEU A 145 -14.51 13.77 10.86
CA LEU A 145 -15.02 13.41 9.54
C LEU A 145 -14.54 12.02 9.12
N PHE A 146 -13.25 11.77 9.28
CA PHE A 146 -12.64 10.48 8.96
C PHE A 146 -13.34 9.31 9.67
N SER A 147 -13.51 9.39 10.99
CA SER A 147 -14.15 8.33 11.77
C SER A 147 -15.60 8.09 11.36
N SER A 148 -16.34 9.17 11.04
CA SER A 148 -17.73 9.08 10.61
C SER A 148 -17.87 8.38 9.25
N PHE A 149 -17.04 8.73 8.27
CA PHE A 149 -17.01 8.06 6.97
C PHE A 149 -16.54 6.61 7.06
N LYS A 150 -15.49 6.35 7.86
CA LYS A 150 -14.98 5.00 8.11
C LYS A 150 -16.08 4.08 8.63
N GLN A 151 -16.82 4.53 9.63
CA GLN A 151 -17.89 3.69 10.22
C GLN A 151 -19.02 3.43 9.23
N SER A 152 -19.36 4.39 8.39
CA SER A 152 -20.39 4.21 7.35
C SER A 152 -19.97 3.21 6.27
N ILE A 153 -18.71 3.24 5.81
CA ILE A 153 -18.17 2.25 4.86
C ILE A 153 -18.11 0.85 5.51
N ASN A 154 -17.70 0.81 6.77
CA ASN A 154 -17.70 -0.43 7.54
C ASN A 154 -19.10 -1.04 7.65
N ALA A 155 -20.13 -0.20 7.84
CA ALA A 155 -21.52 -0.62 7.89
C ALA A 155 -21.99 -1.25 6.57
N VAL A 156 -21.69 -0.59 5.47
CA VAL A 156 -21.95 -1.13 4.13
C VAL A 156 -21.34 -2.53 3.98
N PHE A 157 -20.13 -2.73 4.48
CA PHE A 157 -19.43 -3.99 4.36
C PHE A 157 -20.04 -5.10 5.22
N TYR A 158 -20.20 -4.89 6.54
CA TYR A 158 -20.77 -5.97 7.37
C TYR A 158 -22.22 -6.24 7.03
N THR A 159 -22.96 -5.25 6.54
CA THR A 159 -24.32 -5.47 6.03
C THR A 159 -24.32 -6.30 4.75
N ALA A 160 -23.39 -6.07 3.83
CA ALA A 160 -23.21 -6.93 2.66
C ALA A 160 -22.89 -8.37 3.04
N LEU A 161 -22.00 -8.57 4.01
CA LEU A 161 -21.69 -9.91 4.55
C LEU A 161 -22.91 -10.58 5.20
N ALA A 162 -23.64 -9.82 6.02
CA ALA A 162 -24.88 -10.32 6.67
C ALA A 162 -25.90 -10.80 5.64
N VAL A 163 -26.01 -10.06 4.56
CA VAL A 163 -26.90 -10.36 3.46
C VAL A 163 -26.50 -11.63 2.72
N ILE A 164 -25.23 -11.84 2.44
CA ILE A 164 -24.74 -13.10 1.88
C ILE A 164 -25.01 -14.25 2.82
N ALA A 165 -24.74 -14.07 4.10
CA ALA A 165 -25.02 -15.10 5.10
C ALA A 165 -26.52 -15.44 5.17
N ILE A 166 -27.40 -14.43 5.08
CA ILE A 166 -28.85 -14.62 5.00
C ILE A 166 -29.24 -15.34 3.70
N PHE A 167 -28.59 -15.04 2.60
CA PHE A 167 -28.84 -15.70 1.33
C PHE A 167 -28.49 -17.19 1.38
N ILE A 168 -27.35 -17.54 2.02
CA ILE A 168 -26.87 -18.93 2.10
C ILE A 168 -27.65 -19.72 3.17
N PHE A 169 -27.88 -19.15 4.33
CA PHE A 169 -28.40 -19.87 5.49
C PHE A 169 -29.83 -19.50 5.87
N GLY A 170 -30.43 -18.51 5.20
CA GLY A 170 -31.66 -17.86 5.64
C GLY A 170 -32.87 -18.78 5.75
N GLU A 171 -33.01 -19.73 4.85
CA GLU A 171 -34.09 -20.71 4.87
C GLU A 171 -34.01 -21.61 6.10
N LYS A 172 -32.84 -22.18 6.37
CA LYS A 172 -32.60 -23.04 7.55
C LYS A 172 -32.78 -22.27 8.86
N ILE A 173 -32.32 -21.01 8.89
CA ILE A 173 -32.52 -20.15 10.07
C ILE A 173 -34.00 -19.87 10.28
N ASN A 174 -34.73 -19.54 9.23
CA ASN A 174 -36.16 -19.25 9.31
C ASN A 174 -37.00 -20.47 9.78
N GLU A 175 -36.67 -21.66 9.27
CA GLU A 175 -37.29 -22.91 9.74
C GLU A 175 -37.07 -23.18 11.22
N TRP A 176 -35.85 -22.85 11.71
CA TRP A 176 -35.50 -23.11 13.10
C TRP A 176 -36.12 -22.10 14.09
N ILE A 177 -36.11 -20.78 13.73
CA ILE A 177 -36.51 -19.70 14.64
C ILE A 177 -38.01 -19.39 14.49
N LYS A 178 -38.60 -19.60 13.31
CA LYS A 178 -39.90 -19.04 12.87
C LYS A 178 -39.84 -17.51 12.97
N SER A 179 -39.36 -16.85 11.94
CA SER A 179 -39.10 -15.40 11.86
C SER A 179 -40.21 -14.58 12.51
N GLN A 180 -39.87 -13.63 13.34
CA GLN A 180 -40.77 -12.64 13.92
C GLN A 180 -41.00 -11.43 12.99
N GLN A 181 -40.27 -11.38 11.87
CA GLN A 181 -40.39 -10.36 10.85
C GLN A 181 -41.26 -10.83 9.68
N PRO A 182 -41.97 -9.95 9.00
CA PRO A 182 -42.79 -10.31 7.85
C PRO A 182 -41.93 -10.91 6.71
N PRO A 183 -42.48 -11.87 5.95
CA PRO A 183 -41.77 -12.42 4.80
C PRO A 183 -41.47 -11.33 3.81
N LEU A 184 -40.23 -11.30 3.26
CA LEU A 184 -39.90 -10.43 2.15
C LEU A 184 -40.33 -11.10 0.85
N VAL A 185 -41.41 -10.62 0.26
CA VAL A 185 -41.76 -10.95 -1.13
C VAL A 185 -40.78 -10.20 -2.01
N LYS A 186 -39.83 -10.94 -2.58
CA LYS A 186 -38.79 -10.35 -3.43
C LYS A 186 -39.29 -10.28 -4.87
N SER A 187 -39.50 -9.08 -5.40
CA SER A 187 -39.62 -8.88 -6.84
C SER A 187 -38.24 -9.09 -7.50
N LEU A 188 -38.22 -9.47 -8.78
CA LEU A 188 -36.97 -9.62 -9.56
C LEU A 188 -36.16 -8.32 -9.55
N LYS A 189 -36.84 -7.16 -9.62
CA LYS A 189 -36.25 -5.83 -9.46
C LYS A 189 -35.44 -5.70 -8.16
N GLN A 190 -36.06 -6.12 -7.05
CA GLN A 190 -35.45 -6.04 -5.73
C GLN A 190 -34.26 -7.01 -5.63
N TYR A 191 -34.35 -8.19 -6.22
CA TYR A 191 -33.29 -9.17 -6.25
C TYR A 191 -32.07 -8.69 -7.06
N LEU A 192 -32.31 -8.07 -8.20
CA LEU A 192 -31.24 -7.50 -9.04
C LEU A 192 -30.56 -6.32 -8.35
N HIS A 193 -31.36 -5.40 -7.79
CA HIS A 193 -30.85 -4.28 -7.01
C HIS A 193 -29.97 -4.74 -5.83
N TYR A 194 -30.38 -5.80 -5.17
CA TYR A 194 -29.69 -6.40 -4.04
C TYR A 194 -28.35 -7.01 -4.41
N ILE A 195 -28.30 -7.78 -5.49
CA ILE A 195 -27.03 -8.36 -5.98
C ILE A 195 -26.06 -7.24 -6.38
N LEU A 196 -26.52 -6.26 -7.13
CA LEU A 196 -25.69 -5.12 -7.55
C LEU A 196 -25.17 -4.32 -6.34
N TRP A 197 -26.00 -4.14 -5.32
CA TRP A 197 -25.62 -3.47 -4.09
C TRP A 197 -24.52 -4.25 -3.34
N VAL A 198 -24.69 -5.56 -3.18
CA VAL A 198 -23.68 -6.41 -2.54
C VAL A 198 -22.38 -6.43 -3.33
N MET A 199 -22.46 -6.60 -4.65
CA MET A 199 -21.27 -6.57 -5.50
C MET A 199 -20.52 -5.22 -5.41
N SER A 200 -21.26 -4.11 -5.42
CA SER A 200 -20.65 -2.77 -5.27
C SER A 200 -20.00 -2.58 -3.91
N ALA A 201 -20.62 -3.08 -2.84
CA ALA A 201 -20.05 -3.02 -1.50
C ALA A 201 -18.72 -3.79 -1.41
N PHE A 202 -18.65 -5.01 -1.97
CA PHE A 202 -17.41 -5.78 -2.03
C PHE A 202 -16.34 -5.10 -2.87
N PHE A 203 -16.73 -4.52 -4.01
CA PHE A 203 -15.81 -3.81 -4.88
C PHE A 203 -15.21 -2.58 -4.17
N VAL A 204 -16.05 -1.79 -3.51
CA VAL A 204 -15.62 -0.61 -2.73
C VAL A 204 -14.67 -1.02 -1.61
N VAL A 205 -14.99 -2.09 -0.86
CA VAL A 205 -14.11 -2.56 0.22
C VAL A 205 -12.82 -3.17 -0.34
N GLY A 206 -12.90 -3.93 -1.44
CA GLY A 206 -11.72 -4.46 -2.11
C GLY A 206 -10.75 -3.36 -2.56
N ILE A 207 -11.28 -2.29 -3.16
CA ILE A 207 -10.50 -1.09 -3.51
C ILE A 207 -9.95 -0.43 -2.25
N CYS A 208 -10.77 -0.28 -1.21
CA CYS A 208 -10.35 0.32 0.05
C CYS A 208 -9.16 -0.44 0.67
N LEU A 209 -9.24 -1.77 0.75
CA LEU A 209 -8.17 -2.62 1.26
C LEU A 209 -6.90 -2.52 0.40
N PHE A 210 -7.06 -2.53 -0.92
CA PHE A 210 -5.95 -2.42 -1.85
C PHE A 210 -5.25 -1.06 -1.74
N LEU A 211 -6.02 0.04 -1.80
CA LEU A 211 -5.49 1.40 -1.67
C LEU A 211 -4.87 1.62 -0.29
N SER A 212 -5.52 1.14 0.77
CA SER A 212 -5.03 1.21 2.14
C SER A 212 -3.64 0.58 2.25
N ARG A 213 -3.49 -0.64 1.77
CA ARG A 213 -2.21 -1.34 1.82
C ARG A 213 -1.14 -0.65 0.98
N SER A 214 -1.49 -0.27 -0.25
CA SER A 214 -0.57 0.42 -1.15
C SER A 214 -0.12 1.76 -0.60
N LEU A 215 -1.06 2.54 -0.04
CA LEU A 215 -0.77 3.85 0.54
C LEU A 215 0.14 3.73 1.76
N ASN A 216 -0.16 2.77 2.64
CA ASN A 216 0.63 2.54 3.85
C ASN A 216 2.09 2.15 3.50
N GLU A 217 2.27 1.24 2.54
CA GLU A 217 3.59 0.84 2.07
C GLU A 217 4.36 2.02 1.44
N ILE A 218 3.70 2.82 0.59
CA ILE A 218 4.31 3.98 -0.07
C ILE A 218 4.70 5.05 0.97
N GLN A 219 3.82 5.38 1.88
CA GLN A 219 4.10 6.41 2.90
C GLN A 219 5.24 5.97 3.79
N HIS A 220 5.21 4.73 4.26
CA HIS A 220 6.28 4.20 5.09
C HIS A 220 7.63 4.24 4.38
N GLN A 221 7.66 3.76 3.14
CA GLN A 221 8.88 3.78 2.33
C GLN A 221 9.40 5.21 2.10
N GLN A 222 8.51 6.16 1.84
CA GLN A 222 8.89 7.56 1.69
C GLN A 222 9.48 8.17 2.97
N PHE A 223 8.92 7.82 4.14
CA PHE A 223 9.47 8.28 5.40
C PHE A 223 10.82 7.64 5.72
N GLU A 224 10.96 6.34 5.53
CA GLU A 224 12.25 5.66 5.70
C GLU A 224 13.33 6.22 4.76
N GLU A 225 13.00 6.42 3.49
CA GLU A 225 13.91 7.00 2.51
C GLU A 225 14.34 8.42 2.89
N ARG A 226 13.39 9.24 3.36
CA ARG A 226 13.70 10.60 3.87
C ARG A 226 14.62 10.55 5.08
N LEU A 227 14.34 9.69 6.06
CA LEU A 227 15.19 9.53 7.23
C LEU A 227 16.59 9.06 6.84
N ASP A 228 16.69 8.14 5.88
CA ASP A 228 17.96 7.60 5.40
C ASP A 228 18.78 8.67 4.66
N ILE A 229 18.17 9.40 3.74
CA ILE A 229 18.81 10.50 3.02
C ILE A 229 19.26 11.59 4.00
N SER A 230 18.38 12.00 4.90
CA SER A 230 18.71 13.06 5.89
C SER A 230 19.81 12.62 6.83
N SER A 231 19.79 11.37 7.30
CA SER A 231 20.81 10.84 8.21
C SER A 231 22.18 10.73 7.51
N GLN A 232 22.22 10.28 6.25
CA GLN A 232 23.46 10.23 5.46
C GLN A 232 24.01 11.62 5.13
N TYR A 233 23.12 12.57 4.83
CA TYR A 233 23.51 13.96 4.58
C TYR A 233 24.14 14.57 5.84
N LEU A 234 23.47 14.46 6.96
CA LEU A 234 23.95 14.97 8.25
C LEU A 234 25.24 14.29 8.69
N SER A 235 25.33 12.97 8.54
CA SER A 235 26.56 12.26 8.92
C SER A 235 27.77 12.75 8.15
N ARG A 236 27.62 13.01 6.84
CA ARG A 236 28.70 13.58 6.02
C ARG A 236 29.10 14.99 6.46
N ILE A 237 28.10 15.83 6.79
CA ILE A 237 28.38 17.18 7.23
C ILE A 237 29.15 17.15 8.55
N VAL A 238 28.67 16.36 9.52
CA VAL A 238 29.32 16.27 10.85
C VAL A 238 30.70 15.66 10.72
N ASP A 239 30.85 14.53 9.99
CA ASP A 239 32.16 13.91 9.75
C ASP A 239 33.14 14.88 9.06
N ASN A 240 32.70 15.58 8.01
CA ASN A 240 33.53 16.54 7.31
C ASN A 240 33.92 17.71 8.21
N TYR A 241 32.97 18.22 8.99
CA TYR A 241 33.24 19.31 9.93
C TYR A 241 34.28 18.90 10.97
N VAL A 242 34.11 17.73 11.59
CA VAL A 242 35.08 17.23 12.57
C VAL A 242 36.44 16.93 11.91
N ASP A 243 36.46 16.23 10.78
CA ASP A 243 37.66 15.87 10.03
C ASP A 243 38.45 17.12 9.59
N GLU A 244 37.76 18.17 9.12
CA GLU A 244 38.37 19.45 8.72
C GLU A 244 39.07 20.10 9.92
N HIS A 245 38.40 20.17 11.06
CA HIS A 245 38.96 20.81 12.27
C HIS A 245 40.06 19.92 12.88
N VAL A 246 39.95 18.59 12.87
CA VAL A 246 41.03 17.69 13.30
C VAL A 246 42.28 17.93 12.42
N LYS A 247 42.13 18.01 11.11
CA LYS A 247 43.25 18.30 10.20
C LYS A 247 43.84 19.69 10.44
N ALA A 248 42.99 20.67 10.66
CA ALA A 248 43.43 22.06 10.98
C ALA A 248 44.27 22.10 12.25
N ILE A 249 43.86 21.40 13.31
CA ILE A 249 44.65 21.30 14.58
C ILE A 249 45.94 20.54 14.33
N ALA A 250 45.94 19.44 13.62
CA ALA A 250 47.16 18.69 13.30
C ALA A 250 48.16 19.48 12.48
N GLN A 251 47.69 20.21 11.46
CA GLN A 251 48.54 21.14 10.69
C GLN A 251 49.06 22.28 11.53
N THR A 252 48.24 22.80 12.45
CA THR A 252 48.64 23.85 13.37
C THR A 252 49.73 23.36 14.29
N ALA A 253 49.57 22.17 14.91
CA ALA A 253 50.57 21.53 15.74
C ALA A 253 51.91 21.38 15.00
N SER A 254 51.86 20.93 13.74
CA SER A 254 53.06 20.79 12.87
C SER A 254 53.73 22.14 12.59
N LYS A 255 52.97 23.22 12.35
CA LYS A 255 53.51 24.55 12.11
C LYS A 255 54.12 25.12 13.38
N LEU A 256 53.48 24.92 14.51
CA LEU A 256 53.96 25.41 15.84
C LEU A 256 55.30 24.75 16.21
N SER A 257 55.58 23.55 15.73
CA SER A 257 56.90 22.89 15.91
C SER A 257 58.06 23.70 15.35
N ALA A 258 57.83 24.54 14.37
CA ALA A 258 58.84 25.36 13.68
C ALA A 258 58.88 26.83 14.15
N ILE A 259 58.02 27.23 15.06
CA ILE A 259 57.85 28.62 15.52
C ILE A 259 58.29 28.71 16.98
N GLU A 260 58.95 29.82 17.37
CA GLU A 260 59.25 30.10 18.78
C GLU A 260 57.96 30.42 19.56
N PRO A 261 57.93 30.12 20.86
CA PRO A 261 56.76 30.36 21.72
C PRO A 261 56.20 31.80 21.70
N SER A 262 57.04 32.77 21.43
CA SER A 262 56.65 34.16 21.26
C SER A 262 55.68 34.42 20.06
N GLY A 263 55.70 33.58 19.06
CA GLY A 263 54.82 33.65 17.87
C GLY A 263 53.55 32.81 17.95
N TYR A 264 53.34 32.07 19.04
CA TYR A 264 52.20 31.15 19.18
C TYR A 264 50.83 31.86 19.19
N SER A 265 50.74 33.01 19.81
CA SER A 265 49.50 33.78 19.86
C SER A 265 49.02 34.23 18.48
N ASP A 266 49.96 34.70 17.65
CA ASP A 266 49.66 35.17 16.29
C ASP A 266 49.32 34.02 15.39
N ALA A 267 50.09 32.93 15.49
CA ALA A 267 49.81 31.71 14.73
C ALA A 267 48.42 31.16 15.06
N LEU A 268 48.03 31.10 16.32
CA LEU A 268 46.74 30.62 16.77
C LEU A 268 45.59 31.53 16.32
N SER A 269 45.78 32.85 16.39
CA SER A 269 44.79 33.83 15.90
C SER A 269 44.53 33.72 14.43
N ASN A 270 45.59 33.51 13.63
CA ASN A 270 45.47 33.31 12.17
C ASN A 270 44.67 32.04 11.85
N VAL A 271 44.93 30.92 12.54
CA VAL A 271 44.19 29.69 12.33
C VAL A 271 42.73 29.85 12.77
N HIS A 272 42.46 30.49 13.88
CA HIS A 272 41.10 30.74 14.34
C HIS A 272 40.29 31.62 13.37
N GLN A 273 40.93 32.58 12.69
CA GLN A 273 40.28 33.36 11.65
C GLN A 273 39.99 32.53 10.38
N LEU A 274 40.87 31.59 10.01
CA LEU A 274 40.68 30.70 8.87
C LEU A 274 39.62 29.62 9.12
N TYR A 275 39.48 29.20 10.39
CA TYR A 275 38.54 28.15 10.78
C TYR A 275 37.58 28.69 11.86
N PRO A 276 36.55 29.44 11.45
CA PRO A 276 35.61 30.07 12.41
C PRO A 276 34.70 29.03 13.12
N GLY A 277 34.82 27.76 12.80
CA GLY A 277 34.19 26.66 13.51
C GLY A 277 34.80 26.37 14.87
N TYR A 278 35.93 26.97 15.23
CA TYR A 278 36.40 26.95 16.61
C TYR A 278 35.76 28.08 17.42
N LEU A 279 35.28 27.78 18.62
CA LEU A 279 34.79 28.72 19.56
C LEU A 279 35.97 29.41 20.30
N THR A 280 36.97 28.59 20.65
CA THR A 280 38.23 29.01 21.28
C THR A 280 39.33 28.06 20.84
N MET A 281 40.55 28.55 20.88
CA MET A 281 41.76 27.73 20.68
C MET A 281 42.78 28.05 21.79
N LEU A 282 43.57 27.06 22.18
CA LEU A 282 44.60 27.23 23.17
C LEU A 282 45.85 26.41 22.86
N ILE A 283 46.96 26.82 23.43
CA ILE A 283 48.23 26.09 23.48
C ILE A 283 48.63 25.93 24.93
N ALA A 284 48.99 24.69 25.30
CA ALA A 284 49.49 24.40 26.66
C ALA A 284 50.90 23.77 26.57
N ASP A 285 51.70 24.00 27.61
CA ASP A 285 53.03 23.41 27.73
C ASP A 285 52.98 21.96 28.27
N HIS A 286 54.15 21.38 28.47
CA HIS A 286 54.32 20.02 29.03
C HIS A 286 53.82 19.89 30.48
N ASN A 287 53.61 20.98 31.20
CA ASN A 287 53.03 21.00 32.54
C ASN A 287 51.53 21.31 32.52
N ALA A 288 50.93 21.32 31.32
CA ALA A 288 49.53 21.67 31.10
C ALA A 288 49.18 23.13 31.46
N HIS A 289 50.15 24.03 31.50
CA HIS A 289 49.90 25.47 31.67
C HIS A 289 49.62 26.14 30.33
N LEU A 290 48.67 27.03 30.29
CA LEU A 290 48.31 27.76 29.07
C LEU A 290 49.41 28.76 28.67
N ILE A 291 49.87 28.67 27.42
CA ILE A 291 50.86 29.55 26.82
C ILE A 291 50.20 30.63 25.95
N ALA A 292 49.23 30.24 25.15
CA ALA A 292 48.53 31.12 24.21
C ALA A 292 47.05 30.72 24.10
N THR A 293 46.22 31.70 23.76
CA THR A 293 44.77 31.49 23.50
C THR A 293 44.29 32.37 22.36
N SER A 294 43.26 31.92 21.66
CA SER A 294 42.51 32.71 20.69
C SER A 294 41.01 32.54 20.95
N PRO A 295 40.26 33.62 21.18
CA PRO A 295 40.67 35.05 21.22
C PRO A 295 41.62 35.37 22.40
N SER A 296 42.58 36.24 22.15
CA SER A 296 43.65 36.57 23.11
C SER A 296 43.17 37.34 24.37
N ASP A 297 42.00 37.99 24.32
CA ASP A 297 41.36 38.68 25.46
C ASP A 297 40.90 37.68 26.57
N ARG A 298 40.72 36.41 26.20
CA ARG A 298 40.40 35.34 27.14
C ARG A 298 41.53 35.08 28.12
N MET A 299 42.79 35.17 27.67
CA MET A 299 43.96 35.03 28.51
C MET A 299 44.02 36.09 29.63
N LYS A 300 43.58 37.35 29.35
CA LYS A 300 43.56 38.46 30.29
C LYS A 300 42.58 38.27 31.45
N LYS A 301 41.52 37.49 31.26
CA LYS A 301 40.53 37.17 32.27
C LYS A 301 41.02 36.14 33.29
N ILE A 302 42.09 35.42 32.96
CA ILE A 302 42.64 34.32 33.75
C ILE A 302 43.89 34.77 34.54
N SER A 303 44.35 36.02 34.37
CA SER A 303 45.55 36.55 35.02
C SER A 303 45.37 36.71 36.52
N GLY A 304 45.80 35.69 37.25
CA GLY A 304 45.81 35.66 38.74
C GLY A 304 46.21 34.28 39.30
N GLU A 305 45.91 33.21 38.62
CA GLU A 305 46.34 31.85 38.99
C GLU A 305 46.83 31.11 37.74
N SER A 306 47.86 30.27 37.89
CA SER A 306 48.38 29.39 36.83
C SER A 306 47.27 28.38 36.43
N TYR A 307 46.57 28.68 35.32
CA TYR A 307 45.47 27.87 34.87
C TYR A 307 46.05 26.60 34.22
N SER A 308 45.76 25.46 34.83
CA SER A 308 46.19 24.17 34.34
C SER A 308 45.03 23.37 33.73
N ILE A 309 45.29 22.69 32.65
CA ILE A 309 44.38 21.75 31.94
C ILE A 309 44.81 20.29 32.15
N ALA A 310 45.64 20.01 33.17
CA ALA A 310 46.16 18.66 33.41
C ALA A 310 45.08 17.62 33.72
N ASP A 311 43.94 18.04 34.23
CA ASP A 311 42.77 17.20 34.53
C ASP A 311 41.90 16.91 33.29
N ARG A 312 42.23 17.50 32.15
CA ARG A 312 41.45 17.33 30.91
C ARG A 312 41.90 16.13 30.11
N THR A 313 40.93 15.31 29.68
CA THR A 313 41.18 14.10 28.88
C THR A 313 41.87 14.43 27.56
N TYR A 314 41.52 15.53 26.92
CA TYR A 314 42.13 15.94 25.66
C TYR A 314 43.62 16.32 25.82
N PHE A 315 44.01 16.81 27.01
CA PHE A 315 45.43 17.03 27.29
C PHE A 315 46.16 15.70 27.46
N SER A 316 45.66 14.79 28.28
CA SER A 316 46.29 13.50 28.53
C SER A 316 46.39 12.66 27.26
N GLN A 317 45.39 12.66 26.42
CA GLN A 317 45.39 11.90 25.16
C GLN A 317 46.39 12.50 24.14
N ALA A 318 46.42 13.80 23.99
CA ALA A 318 47.33 14.44 23.06
C ALA A 318 48.78 14.41 23.55
N PHE A 319 49.04 14.65 24.84
CA PHE A 319 50.37 14.78 25.36
C PHE A 319 51.02 13.46 25.74
N TYR A 320 50.31 12.58 26.49
CA TYR A 320 50.91 11.32 26.98
C TYR A 320 50.73 10.15 26.01
N ASN A 321 49.59 10.12 25.29
CA ASN A 321 49.32 9.07 24.28
C ASN A 321 49.77 9.49 22.87
N GLU A 322 50.24 10.73 22.70
CA GLU A 322 50.79 11.27 21.44
C GLU A 322 49.81 11.19 20.27
N ALA A 323 48.50 11.23 20.54
CA ALA A 323 47.43 11.04 19.58
C ALA A 323 46.69 12.35 19.28
N GLN A 324 46.22 12.48 18.05
CA GLN A 324 45.14 13.43 17.76
C GLN A 324 43.89 12.90 18.45
N TYR A 325 43.18 13.77 19.14
CA TYR A 325 42.05 13.33 19.93
C TYR A 325 40.85 14.29 19.80
N VAL A 326 39.69 13.72 19.65
CA VAL A 326 38.40 14.40 19.74
C VAL A 326 37.75 13.97 21.03
N SER A 327 37.45 14.91 21.91
CA SER A 327 36.90 14.58 23.21
C SER A 327 35.38 14.29 23.14
N PRO A 328 34.84 13.55 24.12
CA PRO A 328 33.40 13.62 24.40
C PRO A 328 32.98 15.08 24.70
N VAL A 329 31.65 15.33 24.67
CA VAL A 329 31.13 16.64 25.05
C VAL A 329 31.31 16.87 26.53
N PHE A 330 31.78 18.06 26.89
CA PHE A 330 31.95 18.48 28.30
C PHE A 330 31.72 19.95 28.48
N LEU A 331 31.53 20.36 29.75
CA LEU A 331 31.35 21.78 30.08
C LEU A 331 32.69 22.50 30.04
N GLY A 332 32.75 23.57 29.24
CA GLY A 332 33.90 24.46 29.20
C GLY A 332 34.18 25.08 30.58
N ARG A 333 35.46 25.35 30.87
CA ARG A 333 35.89 25.99 32.13
C ARG A 333 36.96 27.02 31.83
N GLY A 334 36.76 28.22 32.33
CA GLY A 334 37.72 29.32 32.19
C GLY A 334 37.45 30.26 31.01
N PHE A 335 37.01 29.77 29.88
CA PHE A 335 36.70 30.58 28.69
C PHE A 335 35.20 30.74 28.41
N GLY A 336 34.35 30.10 29.18
CA GLY A 336 32.90 30.06 29.14
C GLY A 336 32.38 28.86 29.89
N VAL A 337 31.06 28.77 30.05
CA VAL A 337 30.35 27.62 30.62
C VAL A 337 29.56 26.90 29.53
N ASP A 338 29.96 27.10 28.27
CA ASP A 338 29.30 26.46 27.13
C ASP A 338 29.71 24.98 27.02
N PRO A 339 28.82 24.09 26.60
CA PRO A 339 29.16 22.74 26.19
C PRO A 339 30.08 22.79 24.96
N ILE A 340 31.18 22.08 25.01
CA ILE A 340 32.20 22.05 23.94
C ILE A 340 32.68 20.61 23.68
N VAL A 341 33.20 20.42 22.50
CA VAL A 341 34.02 19.26 22.09
C VAL A 341 35.42 19.81 21.79
N ALA A 342 36.44 19.28 22.41
CA ALA A 342 37.82 19.65 22.17
C ALA A 342 38.49 18.75 21.17
N VAL A 343 39.14 19.37 20.19
CA VAL A 343 40.04 18.68 19.27
C VAL A 343 41.47 19.04 19.63
N SER A 344 42.34 18.09 19.89
CA SER A 344 43.70 18.31 20.32
C SER A 344 44.74 17.54 19.54
N ALA A 345 45.94 18.09 19.48
CA ALA A 345 47.09 17.42 18.88
C ALA A 345 48.39 17.76 19.60
N PRO A 346 49.37 16.84 19.66
CA PRO A 346 50.67 17.08 20.27
C PRO A 346 51.52 18.02 19.41
N ILE A 347 52.25 18.92 20.08
CA ILE A 347 53.24 19.77 19.46
C ILE A 347 54.64 19.17 19.77
N TYR A 348 55.43 18.89 18.74
CA TYR A 348 56.76 18.31 18.90
C TYR A 348 57.83 19.41 18.71
N HIS A 349 59.00 19.23 19.25
CA HIS A 349 60.15 20.06 18.90
C HIS A 349 60.76 19.63 17.55
N GLN A 350 61.39 20.52 16.81
CA GLN A 350 61.95 20.26 15.47
C GLN A 350 62.86 19.01 15.35
N ASN A 351 63.46 18.59 16.45
CA ASN A 351 64.33 17.41 16.50
C ASN A 351 64.02 16.49 17.67
N GLY A 352 62.81 16.50 18.22
CA GLY A 352 62.45 15.75 19.43
C GLY A 352 61.37 14.70 19.14
N ASP A 353 61.57 13.49 19.73
CA ASP A 353 60.60 12.40 19.65
C ASP A 353 59.42 12.56 20.66
N LYS A 354 59.52 13.52 21.55
CA LYS A 354 58.48 13.73 22.61
C LYS A 354 57.76 15.08 22.43
N PRO A 355 56.47 15.11 22.73
CA PRO A 355 55.68 16.36 22.67
C PRO A 355 56.22 17.37 23.71
N VAL A 356 56.25 18.64 23.33
CA VAL A 356 56.59 19.79 24.23
C VAL A 356 55.34 20.50 24.75
N GLY A 357 54.17 20.16 24.22
CA GLY A 357 52.89 20.72 24.58
C GLY A 357 51.81 20.20 23.67
N ILE A 358 50.65 20.80 23.79
CA ILE A 358 49.50 20.50 22.92
C ILE A 358 48.90 21.79 22.36
N VAL A 359 48.25 21.64 21.19
CA VAL A 359 47.27 22.62 20.70
C VAL A 359 45.88 22.02 20.78
N GLU A 360 44.94 22.80 21.21
CA GLU A 360 43.53 22.44 21.30
C GLU A 360 42.66 23.50 20.62
N GLY A 361 41.57 23.05 20.00
CA GLY A 361 40.50 23.88 19.53
C GLY A 361 39.17 23.36 20.00
N SER A 362 38.39 24.20 20.62
CA SER A 362 37.03 23.89 21.08
C SER A 362 36.05 24.10 19.92
N LEU A 363 35.36 23.07 19.48
CA LEU A 363 34.40 23.15 18.39
C LEU A 363 33.15 23.96 18.77
N ASN A 364 32.68 24.76 17.83
CA ASN A 364 31.42 25.48 17.93
C ASN A 364 30.26 24.58 17.59
N LEU A 365 29.51 24.10 18.56
CA LEU A 365 28.38 23.19 18.38
C LEU A 365 27.13 23.86 17.79
N ASN A 366 27.06 25.23 17.79
CA ASN A 366 25.92 25.95 17.19
C ASN A 366 25.80 25.80 15.69
N MET A 367 26.82 25.32 15.02
CA MET A 367 26.77 24.99 13.61
C MET A 367 25.72 23.91 13.34
N PHE A 368 25.57 22.94 14.24
CA PHE A 368 24.58 21.86 14.09
C PHE A 368 23.15 22.39 14.14
N GLU A 369 22.87 23.46 14.92
CA GLU A 369 21.57 24.16 14.93
C GLU A 369 21.26 24.80 13.55
N GLN A 370 22.25 25.34 12.87
CA GLN A 370 22.05 25.97 11.56
C GLN A 370 21.73 24.94 10.47
N GLU A 371 22.43 23.81 10.45
CA GLU A 371 22.17 22.72 9.53
C GLU A 371 20.81 22.04 9.78
N ALA A 372 20.46 21.85 11.06
CA ALA A 372 19.14 21.35 11.44
C ALA A 372 18.01 22.24 10.93
N LYS A 373 18.13 23.56 11.08
CA LYS A 373 17.15 24.53 10.58
C LYS A 373 16.99 24.50 9.05
N GLN A 374 18.09 24.31 8.28
CA GLN A 374 17.99 24.20 6.84
C GLN A 374 17.18 22.98 6.40
N ILE A 375 17.29 21.88 7.13
CA ILE A 375 16.49 20.67 6.89
C ILE A 375 15.02 20.93 7.24
N GLU A 376 14.75 21.60 8.35
CA GLU A 376 13.39 21.96 8.77
C GLU A 376 12.71 22.92 7.77
N GLU A 377 13.44 23.92 7.25
CA GLU A 377 12.94 24.85 6.23
C GLU A 377 12.61 24.16 4.90
N SER A 378 13.15 22.99 4.64
CA SER A 378 12.79 22.17 3.47
C SER A 378 11.41 21.48 3.59
N GLY A 379 10.67 21.76 4.67
CA GLY A 379 9.28 21.29 4.89
C GLY A 379 9.19 19.92 5.58
N SER A 380 10.28 19.43 6.13
CA SER A 380 10.32 18.18 6.89
C SER A 380 10.43 18.49 8.38
N LYS A 381 9.41 18.14 9.16
CA LYS A 381 9.50 18.21 10.63
C LYS A 381 10.35 17.04 11.17
N ILE A 382 11.62 17.06 10.80
CA ILE A 382 12.62 16.10 11.25
C ILE A 382 13.34 16.70 12.43
N ALA A 383 13.44 15.99 13.55
CA ALA A 383 14.24 16.39 14.69
C ALA A 383 15.55 15.58 14.71
N ILE A 384 16.60 16.21 15.23
CA ILE A 384 17.97 15.68 15.22
C ILE A 384 18.48 15.58 16.64
N ILE A 385 19.13 14.44 16.95
CA ILE A 385 19.89 14.26 18.18
C ILE A 385 21.29 13.80 17.77
N LEU A 386 22.31 14.49 18.26
CA LEU A 386 23.71 14.12 18.12
C LEU A 386 24.26 13.79 19.51
N THR A 387 24.85 12.62 19.67
CA THR A 387 25.46 12.18 20.91
C THR A 387 26.93 11.82 20.71
N ASP A 388 27.70 11.92 21.79
CA ASP A 388 29.08 11.46 21.84
C ASP A 388 29.17 9.91 22.02
N GLU A 389 30.40 9.39 22.14
CA GLU A 389 30.70 7.97 22.38
C GLU A 389 30.09 7.40 23.67
N ASN A 390 29.77 8.26 24.64
CA ASN A 390 29.18 7.94 25.95
C ASN A 390 27.66 8.18 25.99
N ASP A 391 27.04 8.40 24.85
CA ASP A 391 25.61 8.74 24.72
C ASP A 391 25.23 10.08 25.39
N ASN A 392 26.17 11.01 25.62
CA ASN A 392 25.84 12.34 26.10
C ASN A 392 25.42 13.23 24.92
N VAL A 393 24.38 14.03 25.12
CA VAL A 393 23.82 14.91 24.09
C VAL A 393 24.82 16.04 23.78
N ILE A 394 25.29 16.06 22.53
CA ILE A 394 26.06 17.17 21.93
C ILE A 394 25.09 18.25 21.44
N TYR A 395 24.06 17.81 20.70
CA TYR A 395 23.00 18.66 20.17
C TYR A 395 21.68 17.88 20.16
N ALA A 396 20.61 18.58 20.47
CA ALA A 396 19.26 18.08 20.25
C ALA A 396 18.33 19.25 19.90
N ASP A 397 17.35 18.98 19.06
CA ASP A 397 16.33 19.97 18.71
C ASP A 397 15.54 20.39 19.96
N LYS A 398 15.18 21.68 20.01
CA LYS A 398 14.54 22.32 21.18
C LYS A 398 13.23 21.69 21.61
N ASP A 399 12.49 21.14 20.63
CA ASP A 399 11.17 20.51 20.85
C ASP A 399 11.26 19.17 21.60
N LEU A 400 12.46 18.58 21.67
CA LEU A 400 12.70 17.31 22.37
C LEU A 400 12.91 17.46 23.87
N ALA A 401 13.05 18.70 24.37
CA ALA A 401 13.34 19.00 25.77
C ALA A 401 14.58 18.26 26.34
N LEU A 402 15.52 17.88 25.47
CA LEU A 402 16.79 17.27 25.84
C LEU A 402 17.82 18.40 26.08
N THR A 403 18.56 18.29 27.18
CA THR A 403 19.61 19.28 27.50
C THR A 403 20.98 18.75 27.08
N THR A 404 21.80 19.59 26.48
CA THR A 404 23.21 19.25 26.18
C THR A 404 23.93 18.74 27.42
N LEU A 405 24.80 17.77 27.31
CA LEU A 405 25.50 17.07 28.39
C LEU A 405 24.64 16.04 29.15
N SER A 406 23.33 15.98 28.96
CA SER A 406 22.54 14.91 29.56
C SER A 406 22.79 13.59 28.82
N THR A 407 22.72 12.47 29.51
CA THR A 407 22.82 11.16 28.89
C THR A 407 21.52 10.87 28.16
N PHE A 408 21.62 10.58 26.86
CA PHE A 408 20.49 10.21 26.03
C PHE A 408 20.11 8.75 26.27
N SER A 409 18.88 8.52 26.66
CA SER A 409 18.31 7.19 26.82
C SER A 409 16.94 7.10 26.15
N PHE A 410 16.68 5.99 25.52
CA PHE A 410 15.41 5.70 24.86
C PHE A 410 15.02 4.25 25.07
N SER A 411 13.75 3.95 24.86
CA SER A 411 13.27 2.58 24.83
C SER A 411 12.74 2.25 23.44
N LEU A 412 12.98 1.03 22.97
CA LEU A 412 12.45 0.51 21.73
C LEU A 412 11.17 -0.25 22.03
N GLU A 413 10.11 0.10 21.34
CA GLU A 413 8.84 -0.63 21.37
C GLU A 413 8.60 -1.25 19.97
N GLN A 414 8.45 -2.57 19.93
CA GLN A 414 7.96 -3.23 18.71
C GLN A 414 6.45 -3.04 18.62
N GLU A 415 6.02 -2.30 17.64
CA GLU A 415 4.60 -2.23 17.31
C GLU A 415 4.20 -3.45 16.45
N LYS A 416 2.90 -3.82 16.50
CA LYS A 416 2.33 -4.98 15.81
C LYS A 416 2.65 -5.06 14.30
N LEU A 417 3.09 -3.97 13.69
CA LEU A 417 3.38 -3.80 12.26
C LEU A 417 4.88 -3.87 11.88
N LYS A 418 5.73 -4.49 12.69
CA LYS A 418 7.16 -4.75 12.41
C LYS A 418 8.12 -3.55 12.49
N HIS A 419 7.70 -2.38 12.93
CA HIS A 419 8.59 -1.23 13.07
C HIS A 419 9.00 -1.03 14.54
N GLU A 420 10.29 -0.78 14.73
CA GLU A 420 10.80 -0.38 16.02
C GLU A 420 10.62 1.12 16.16
N LEU A 421 9.79 1.50 17.13
CA LEU A 421 9.60 2.90 17.49
C LEU A 421 10.49 3.26 18.68
N MET A 422 11.17 4.38 18.54
CA MET A 422 11.91 4.99 19.64
C MET A 422 10.95 5.77 20.53
N THR A 423 10.97 5.50 21.82
CA THR A 423 10.21 6.26 22.83
C THR A 423 11.17 7.09 23.64
N ILE A 424 10.96 8.41 23.65
CA ILE A 424 11.74 9.39 24.41
C ILE A 424 10.83 9.93 25.53
N GLY A 425 11.34 9.92 26.77
CA GLY A 425 10.63 10.39 27.96
C GLY A 425 10.35 9.28 28.98
N GLU A 426 9.92 9.66 30.20
CA GLU A 426 9.57 8.69 31.25
C GLU A 426 8.28 7.94 30.90
N LYS A 427 8.31 6.61 31.07
CA LYS A 427 7.13 5.76 30.87
C LYS A 427 5.96 6.24 31.73
N GLY A 428 4.93 6.79 31.10
CA GLY A 428 3.63 6.93 31.75
C GLY A 428 2.74 8.11 31.36
N VAL A 429 3.21 9.32 31.16
CA VAL A 429 2.30 10.48 31.00
C VAL A 429 2.61 11.36 29.79
N ASN A 430 3.84 11.40 29.27
CA ASN A 430 4.22 12.22 28.11
C ASN A 430 5.26 11.58 27.20
N ALA A 431 5.36 10.25 27.15
CA ALA A 431 6.31 9.59 26.28
C ALA A 431 5.86 9.69 24.81
N LYS A 432 6.59 10.46 24.02
CA LYS A 432 6.36 10.56 22.58
C LYS A 432 7.07 9.44 21.84
N LYS A 433 6.43 8.92 20.81
CA LYS A 433 6.96 7.88 19.92
C LYS A 433 7.49 8.50 18.65
N TYR A 434 8.62 8.00 18.18
CA TYR A 434 9.30 8.49 16.99
C TYR A 434 9.72 7.35 16.08
N LEU A 435 9.60 7.57 14.77
CA LEU A 435 10.36 6.83 13.78
C LEU A 435 11.78 7.38 13.78
N TYR A 436 12.79 6.53 13.70
CA TYR A 436 14.17 6.95 13.82
C TYR A 436 15.10 6.27 12.82
N ARG A 437 16.19 6.96 12.51
CA ARG A 437 17.37 6.38 11.86
C ARG A 437 18.60 6.77 12.66
N GLN A 438 19.38 5.78 13.03
CA GLN A 438 20.67 5.97 13.69
C GLN A 438 21.80 5.76 12.70
N VAL A 439 22.79 6.66 12.71
CA VAL A 439 24.04 6.53 11.98
C VAL A 439 25.20 6.75 12.93
N ASN A 440 26.18 5.85 12.90
CA ASN A 440 27.41 6.00 13.65
C ASN A 440 28.43 6.76 12.79
N LEU A 441 29.08 7.75 13.40
CA LEU A 441 30.14 8.57 12.81
C LEU A 441 31.52 7.93 13.00
N LYS A 442 32.51 8.44 12.31
CA LYS A 442 33.91 7.94 12.37
C LYS A 442 34.56 8.00 13.75
N ASN A 443 34.11 8.94 14.57
CA ASN A 443 34.62 9.17 15.94
C ASN A 443 33.72 8.55 17.02
N ASP A 444 32.95 7.52 16.67
CA ASP A 444 32.00 6.80 17.55
C ASP A 444 30.82 7.66 18.06
N TRP A 445 30.63 8.86 17.51
CA TRP A 445 29.44 9.64 17.76
C TRP A 445 28.24 9.01 17.06
N LYS A 446 27.03 9.33 17.53
CA LYS A 446 25.80 8.81 16.95
C LYS A 446 24.89 9.97 16.57
N ILE A 447 24.38 9.92 15.34
CA ILE A 447 23.30 10.80 14.89
C ILE A 447 22.01 9.99 14.89
N PHE A 448 20.99 10.54 15.53
CA PHE A 448 19.62 10.07 15.46
C PHE A 448 18.81 11.12 14.70
N VAL A 449 18.22 10.70 13.60
CA VAL A 449 17.25 11.49 12.84
C VAL A 449 15.90 10.90 13.14
N ILE A 450 15.00 11.69 13.67
CA ILE A 450 13.73 11.22 14.21
C ILE A 450 12.57 12.06 13.67
N VAL A 451 11.41 11.41 13.49
CA VAL A 451 10.14 12.05 13.12
C VAL A 451 9.08 11.62 14.11
N GLU A 452 8.28 12.56 14.61
CA GLU A 452 7.19 12.24 15.53
C GLU A 452 6.17 11.33 14.87
N TYR A 453 5.91 10.18 15.46
CA TYR A 453 4.99 9.17 14.91
C TYR A 453 3.55 9.67 14.74
N ALA A 454 3.14 10.59 15.63
CA ALA A 454 1.83 11.24 15.54
C ALA A 454 1.64 12.04 14.23
N GLU A 455 2.70 12.61 13.69
CA GLU A 455 2.64 13.37 12.45
C GLU A 455 2.41 12.46 11.22
N LEU A 456 3.08 11.30 11.19
CA LEU A 456 2.82 10.28 10.19
C LEU A 456 1.37 9.81 10.26
N LEU A 457 0.86 9.58 11.46
CA LEU A 457 -0.53 9.17 11.66
C LEU A 457 -1.51 10.22 11.12
N HIS A 458 -1.26 11.49 11.39
CA HIS A 458 -2.13 12.58 10.91
C HIS A 458 -2.15 12.69 9.38
N LEU A 459 -1.02 12.53 8.71
CA LEU A 459 -0.95 12.50 7.25
C LEU A 459 -1.70 11.29 6.67
N ILE A 460 -1.56 10.14 7.29
CA ILE A 460 -2.28 8.92 6.91
C ILE A 460 -3.79 9.13 7.08
N GLU A 461 -4.24 9.69 8.20
CA GLU A 461 -5.66 9.98 8.45
C GLU A 461 -6.27 10.92 7.41
N GLN A 462 -5.59 11.99 7.02
CA GLN A 462 -6.05 12.92 5.99
C GLN A 462 -6.19 12.24 4.63
N GLN A 463 -5.26 11.39 4.26
CA GLN A 463 -5.32 10.64 3.00
C GLN A 463 -6.45 9.60 3.01
N TYR A 464 -6.62 8.89 4.12
CA TYR A 464 -7.75 7.97 4.29
C TYR A 464 -9.09 8.70 4.25
N LEU A 465 -9.20 9.88 4.82
CA LEU A 465 -10.41 10.70 4.72
C LEU A 465 -10.76 10.96 3.26
N THR A 466 -9.79 11.36 2.45
CA THR A 466 -9.98 11.60 1.02
C THR A 466 -10.41 10.34 0.27
N ILE A 467 -9.79 9.20 0.58
CA ILE A 467 -10.15 7.90 -0.01
C ILE A 467 -11.57 7.51 0.40
N PHE A 468 -11.88 7.55 1.69
CA PHE A 468 -13.20 7.16 2.17
C PHE A 468 -14.31 8.06 1.65
N MET A 469 -14.09 9.37 1.58
CA MET A 469 -15.04 10.30 0.97
C MET A 469 -15.27 9.97 -0.50
N SER A 470 -14.21 9.76 -1.26
CA SER A 470 -14.29 9.40 -2.68
C SER A 470 -15.02 8.07 -2.90
N LEU A 471 -14.67 7.06 -2.13
CA LEU A 471 -15.31 5.74 -2.19
C LEU A 471 -16.79 5.81 -1.78
N PHE A 472 -17.13 6.62 -0.80
CA PHE A 472 -18.52 6.80 -0.38
C PHE A 472 -19.36 7.48 -1.47
N VAL A 473 -18.83 8.51 -2.12
CA VAL A 473 -19.49 9.16 -3.25
C VAL A 473 -19.66 8.19 -4.43
N ILE A 474 -18.61 7.43 -4.76
CA ILE A 474 -18.68 6.40 -5.81
C ILE A 474 -19.72 5.35 -5.45
N PHE A 475 -19.75 4.90 -4.20
CA PHE A 475 -20.75 3.92 -3.74
C PHE A 475 -22.16 4.43 -3.90
N ILE A 476 -22.45 5.67 -3.47
CA ILE A 476 -23.76 6.29 -3.68
C ILE A 476 -24.12 6.31 -5.18
N PHE A 477 -23.21 6.75 -6.02
CA PHE A 477 -23.42 6.81 -7.46
C PHE A 477 -23.72 5.44 -8.07
N VAL A 478 -22.95 4.43 -7.69
CA VAL A 478 -23.16 3.04 -8.16
C VAL A 478 -24.50 2.49 -7.67
N VAL A 479 -24.88 2.75 -6.42
CA VAL A 479 -26.20 2.34 -5.89
C VAL A 479 -27.36 3.02 -6.63
N LEU A 480 -27.24 4.30 -6.94
CA LEU A 480 -28.23 5.03 -7.73
C LEU A 480 -28.33 4.48 -9.15
N LEU A 481 -27.20 4.25 -9.81
CA LEU A 481 -27.17 3.63 -11.15
C LEU A 481 -27.76 2.21 -11.12
N ALA A 482 -27.38 1.40 -10.13
CA ALA A 482 -27.92 0.06 -9.96
C ALA A 482 -29.44 0.07 -9.74
N SER A 483 -29.94 1.02 -8.95
CA SER A 483 -31.37 1.21 -8.73
C SER A 483 -32.12 1.58 -10.02
N GLN A 484 -31.54 2.53 -10.76
CA GLN A 484 -32.11 2.96 -12.05
C GLN A 484 -32.10 1.82 -13.07
N PHE A 485 -30.99 1.13 -13.17
CA PHE A 485 -30.82 -0.02 -14.08
C PHE A 485 -31.80 -1.15 -13.73
N ALA A 486 -31.90 -1.51 -12.45
CA ALA A 486 -32.86 -2.51 -12.00
C ALA A 486 -34.30 -2.08 -12.23
N HIS A 487 -34.61 -0.77 -12.14
CA HIS A 487 -35.93 -0.26 -12.45
C HIS A 487 -36.24 -0.36 -13.95
N THR A 488 -35.33 0.11 -14.78
CA THR A 488 -35.50 0.10 -16.25
C THR A 488 -35.64 -1.31 -16.81
N LEU A 489 -34.85 -2.26 -16.29
CA LEU A 489 -34.91 -3.66 -16.73
C LEU A 489 -36.19 -4.41 -16.29
N ASN A 490 -36.74 -4.05 -15.11
CA ASN A 490 -37.87 -4.79 -14.58
C ASN A 490 -39.26 -4.20 -14.92
N GLN A 491 -39.31 -2.90 -15.19
CA GLN A 491 -40.57 -2.24 -15.46
C GLN A 491 -41.38 -2.90 -16.59
N PRO A 492 -40.76 -3.31 -17.69
CA PRO A 492 -41.41 -4.01 -18.76
C PRO A 492 -41.90 -5.42 -18.36
N LEU A 493 -41.09 -6.13 -17.57
CA LEU A 493 -41.43 -7.49 -17.11
C LEU A 493 -42.63 -7.48 -16.12
N ASP A 494 -42.64 -6.53 -15.21
CA ASP A 494 -43.75 -6.35 -14.28
C ASP A 494 -45.07 -6.02 -15.01
N PHE A 495 -44.97 -5.28 -16.11
CA PHE A 495 -46.10 -4.99 -16.95
C PHE A 495 -46.59 -6.26 -17.68
N ALA A 496 -45.69 -6.99 -18.33
CA ALA A 496 -46.02 -8.22 -19.05
C ALA A 496 -46.61 -9.30 -18.10
N LEU A 497 -46.01 -9.49 -16.92
CA LEU A 497 -46.52 -10.44 -15.92
C LEU A 497 -47.88 -10.04 -15.37
N LYS A 498 -48.16 -8.75 -15.17
CA LYS A 498 -49.49 -8.27 -14.75
C LYS A 498 -50.54 -8.50 -15.80
N GLU A 499 -50.18 -8.31 -17.05
CA GLU A 499 -51.12 -8.49 -18.18
C GLU A 499 -51.40 -9.99 -18.43
N LEU A 500 -50.34 -10.83 -18.35
CA LEU A 500 -50.50 -12.32 -18.42
C LEU A 500 -51.29 -12.90 -17.25
N ALA A 501 -51.11 -12.30 -16.04
CA ALA A 501 -51.87 -12.73 -14.84
C ALA A 501 -53.34 -12.25 -14.84
N HIS A 502 -53.70 -11.19 -15.57
CA HIS A 502 -55.03 -10.63 -15.62
C HIS A 502 -55.75 -10.87 -16.96
N GLY A 503 -55.10 -11.57 -17.91
CA GLY A 503 -55.61 -11.78 -19.26
C GLY A 503 -56.68 -12.83 -19.33
N ASP A 504 -57.92 -12.47 -19.03
CA ASP A 504 -59.10 -13.05 -19.67
C ASP A 504 -59.04 -12.66 -21.16
N GLY A 505 -58.79 -13.65 -22.01
CA GLY A 505 -58.53 -13.47 -23.47
C GLY A 505 -59.63 -12.83 -24.31
N LYS A 506 -60.35 -11.86 -23.77
CA LYS A 506 -61.50 -11.23 -24.45
C LYS A 506 -61.64 -9.72 -24.29
N ASN A 507 -60.79 -9.01 -23.59
CA ASN A 507 -60.95 -7.55 -23.50
C ASN A 507 -59.70 -6.80 -24.00
N GLY A 508 -59.97 -6.12 -25.10
CA GLY A 508 -58.99 -5.36 -25.85
C GLY A 508 -58.08 -4.40 -25.07
N TYR A 509 -56.91 -4.24 -25.63
CA TYR A 509 -55.97 -3.12 -25.53
C TYR A 509 -56.14 -2.19 -24.34
N LYS A 510 -55.69 -2.62 -23.15
CA LYS A 510 -55.36 -1.63 -22.13
C LYS A 510 -54.02 -1.02 -22.50
N THR A 511 -54.03 0.28 -22.61
CA THR A 511 -52.92 1.12 -23.01
C THR A 511 -51.59 0.70 -22.36
N ILE A 512 -50.67 0.25 -23.20
CA ILE A 512 -49.28 0.05 -22.87
C ILE A 512 -48.72 1.38 -22.29
N PRO A 513 -47.89 1.37 -21.25
CA PRO A 513 -47.28 2.58 -20.76
C PRO A 513 -46.59 3.32 -21.89
N PHE A 514 -46.83 4.63 -21.96
CA PHE A 514 -46.44 5.52 -23.07
C PHE A 514 -44.92 5.57 -23.34
N GLU A 515 -44.12 5.01 -22.46
CA GLU A 515 -42.63 5.00 -22.51
C GLU A 515 -42.03 3.58 -22.61
N ALA A 516 -42.78 2.57 -23.01
CA ALA A 516 -42.19 1.24 -23.19
C ALA A 516 -41.29 1.23 -24.42
N PRO A 517 -40.04 0.71 -24.34
CA PRO A 517 -39.17 0.52 -25.49
C PRO A 517 -39.87 -0.24 -26.62
N THR A 518 -39.60 0.16 -27.84
CA THR A 518 -40.24 -0.43 -29.06
C THR A 518 -40.06 -1.95 -29.15
N GLU A 519 -38.91 -2.42 -28.60
CA GLU A 519 -38.57 -3.84 -28.49
C GLU A 519 -39.54 -4.59 -27.55
N PHE A 520 -40.04 -3.86 -26.56
CA PHE A 520 -40.96 -4.40 -25.58
C PHE A 520 -42.37 -4.55 -26.12
N LEU A 521 -42.79 -3.59 -26.98
CA LEU A 521 -44.04 -3.65 -27.71
C LEU A 521 -44.03 -4.80 -28.73
N ALA A 522 -42.90 -5.04 -29.37
CA ALA A 522 -42.70 -6.13 -30.25
C ALA A 522 -42.75 -7.49 -29.49
N LEU A 523 -42.04 -7.56 -28.35
CA LEU A 523 -42.04 -8.73 -27.47
C LEU A 523 -43.43 -9.06 -26.90
N TYR A 524 -44.21 -8.05 -26.51
CA TYR A 524 -45.55 -8.22 -26.00
C TYR A 524 -46.51 -8.74 -27.09
N ARG A 525 -46.34 -8.24 -28.31
CA ARG A 525 -47.10 -8.73 -29.46
C ARG A 525 -46.72 -10.13 -29.85
N GLU A 526 -45.40 -10.46 -29.86
CA GLU A 526 -44.90 -11.79 -30.10
C GLU A 526 -45.29 -12.78 -29.00
N LEU A 527 -45.35 -12.33 -27.71
CA LEU A 527 -45.83 -13.19 -26.63
C LEU A 527 -47.32 -13.50 -26.76
N GLN A 528 -48.16 -12.55 -27.19
CA GLN A 528 -49.58 -12.83 -27.51
C GLN A 528 -49.74 -13.74 -28.72
N GLU A 529 -49.01 -13.46 -29.77
CA GLU A 529 -48.99 -14.33 -30.96
C GLU A 529 -48.28 -15.69 -30.65
N GLY A 530 -47.27 -15.68 -29.77
CA GLY A 530 -46.54 -16.85 -29.29
C GLY A 530 -47.36 -17.75 -28.37
N GLN A 531 -48.34 -17.24 -27.62
CA GLN A 531 -49.26 -18.10 -26.88
C GLN A 531 -50.16 -18.91 -27.83
N GLU A 532 -50.54 -18.37 -28.97
CA GLU A 532 -51.24 -19.14 -30.02
C GLU A 532 -50.30 -20.05 -30.81
N LEU A 533 -49.04 -19.62 -31.04
CA LEU A 533 -48.06 -20.40 -31.80
C LEU A 533 -47.25 -21.37 -30.95
N LEU A 534 -47.11 -21.17 -29.63
CA LEU A 534 -46.31 -22.02 -28.72
C LEU A 534 -46.78 -23.49 -28.73
N LEU A 535 -48.08 -23.74 -28.91
CA LEU A 535 -48.63 -25.09 -29.08
C LEU A 535 -48.29 -25.73 -30.44
N LYS A 536 -48.00 -24.90 -31.44
CA LYS A 536 -47.66 -25.39 -32.81
C LYS A 536 -46.16 -25.43 -33.10
N HIS A 537 -45.35 -24.67 -32.42
CA HIS A 537 -43.95 -24.47 -32.81
C HIS A 537 -42.90 -24.95 -31.83
N GLN A 538 -43.29 -25.55 -30.71
CA GLN A 538 -42.33 -26.04 -29.69
C GLN A 538 -41.29 -27.00 -30.30
N PHE A 539 -41.71 -27.84 -31.22
CA PHE A 539 -40.85 -28.81 -31.90
C PHE A 539 -39.88 -28.18 -32.91
N ILE A 540 -40.30 -27.12 -33.59
CA ILE A 540 -39.44 -26.45 -34.61
C ILE A 540 -38.43 -25.53 -33.93
N LEU A 541 -38.78 -25.00 -32.72
CA LEU A 541 -37.88 -24.09 -31.99
C LEU A 541 -36.67 -24.80 -31.39
N GLU A 542 -36.86 -26.03 -30.89
CA GLU A 542 -35.78 -26.83 -30.30
C GLU A 542 -34.69 -27.14 -31.36
N GLU A 543 -35.08 -27.52 -32.56
CA GLU A 543 -34.13 -27.81 -33.64
C GLU A 543 -33.39 -26.56 -34.14
N LYS A 544 -34.09 -25.42 -34.18
CA LYS A 544 -33.50 -24.15 -34.63
C LYS A 544 -32.59 -23.51 -33.59
N VAL A 545 -32.89 -23.66 -32.28
CA VAL A 545 -32.07 -23.20 -31.17
C VAL A 545 -30.76 -24.03 -31.11
N GLU A 546 -30.84 -25.35 -31.27
CA GLU A 546 -29.67 -26.20 -31.25
C GLU A 546 -28.70 -25.88 -32.39
N LYS A 547 -29.21 -25.61 -33.59
CA LYS A 547 -28.40 -25.22 -34.74
C LYS A 547 -27.70 -23.88 -34.56
N ARG A 548 -28.39 -22.86 -34.04
CA ARG A 548 -27.79 -21.54 -33.81
C ARG A 548 -26.79 -21.51 -32.66
N THR A 549 -27.02 -22.31 -31.63
CA THR A 549 -26.06 -22.44 -30.53
C THR A 549 -24.73 -23.03 -31.01
N ARG A 550 -24.81 -24.02 -31.94
CA ARG A 550 -23.61 -24.57 -32.58
C ARG A 550 -22.88 -23.54 -33.47
N GLU A 551 -23.62 -22.70 -34.19
CA GLU A 551 -23.04 -21.65 -35.05
C GLU A 551 -22.40 -20.54 -34.22
N LEU A 552 -23.06 -20.10 -33.13
CA LEU A 552 -22.57 -19.05 -32.24
C LEU A 552 -21.29 -19.47 -31.48
N ASN A 553 -21.25 -20.74 -31.04
CA ASN A 553 -20.05 -21.29 -30.40
C ASN A 553 -18.86 -21.37 -31.36
N LYS A 554 -19.12 -21.67 -32.64
CA LYS A 554 -18.09 -21.65 -33.71
C LYS A 554 -17.59 -20.20 -33.94
N ALA A 555 -18.50 -19.23 -34.06
CA ALA A 555 -18.15 -17.85 -34.31
C ALA A 555 -17.40 -17.21 -33.12
N ASN A 556 -17.83 -17.48 -31.88
CA ASN A 556 -17.12 -17.02 -30.69
C ASN A 556 -15.73 -17.63 -30.54
N LYS A 557 -15.56 -18.89 -30.96
CA LYS A 557 -14.24 -19.52 -30.94
C LYS A 557 -13.33 -18.89 -31.99
N ALA A 558 -13.83 -18.63 -33.18
CA ALA A 558 -13.09 -17.93 -34.23
C ALA A 558 -12.72 -16.49 -33.86
N LEU A 559 -13.66 -15.75 -33.25
CA LEU A 559 -13.41 -14.38 -32.77
C LEU A 559 -12.35 -14.33 -31.65
N LYS A 560 -12.38 -15.30 -30.72
CA LYS A 560 -11.36 -15.41 -29.67
C LYS A 560 -9.98 -15.74 -30.22
N GLU A 561 -9.91 -16.56 -31.26
CA GLU A 561 -8.63 -16.89 -31.91
C GLU A 561 -8.04 -15.69 -32.64
N LEU A 562 -8.85 -14.94 -33.37
CA LEU A 562 -8.43 -13.71 -34.08
C LEU A 562 -8.00 -12.57 -33.12
N ALA A 563 -8.66 -12.44 -31.97
CA ALA A 563 -8.34 -11.39 -31.00
C ALA A 563 -7.03 -11.63 -30.22
N ASN A 564 -6.58 -12.88 -30.14
CA ASN A 564 -5.46 -13.27 -29.28
C ASN A 564 -4.16 -13.53 -30.04
N LYS A 565 -4.23 -13.65 -31.37
CA LYS A 565 -3.06 -13.94 -32.18
C LYS A 565 -2.65 -12.74 -33.03
N ASP A 566 -1.39 -12.67 -33.32
CA ASP A 566 -0.84 -11.78 -34.34
C ASP A 566 -1.17 -12.30 -35.72
N SER A 567 -1.66 -11.44 -36.59
CA SER A 567 -2.18 -11.84 -37.91
C SER A 567 -1.10 -12.32 -38.88
N LEU A 568 0.13 -11.88 -38.71
CA LEU A 568 1.25 -12.28 -39.54
C LEU A 568 1.85 -13.60 -39.04
N THR A 569 2.23 -13.64 -37.78
CA THR A 569 3.06 -14.72 -37.22
C THR A 569 2.23 -15.91 -36.68
N GLY A 570 0.95 -15.69 -36.40
CA GLY A 570 0.10 -16.68 -35.75
C GLY A 570 0.47 -17.01 -34.31
N LEU A 571 1.44 -16.30 -33.74
CA LEU A 571 1.77 -16.29 -32.32
C LEU A 571 0.69 -15.55 -31.54
N TYR A 572 0.80 -15.57 -30.22
CA TYR A 572 -0.02 -14.70 -29.42
C TYR A 572 0.37 -13.24 -29.65
N ASN A 573 -0.61 -12.34 -29.57
CA ASN A 573 -0.34 -10.91 -29.61
C ASN A 573 -0.02 -10.37 -28.18
N ARG A 574 0.52 -9.17 -28.12
CA ARG A 574 0.88 -8.48 -26.87
C ARG A 574 -0.29 -8.44 -25.86
N ARG A 575 -1.50 -8.16 -26.32
CA ARG A 575 -2.69 -8.09 -25.46
C ARG A 575 -3.02 -9.44 -24.81
N TYR A 576 -2.84 -10.53 -25.51
CA TYR A 576 -3.00 -11.87 -24.94
C TYR A 576 -1.93 -12.18 -23.91
N LEU A 577 -0.69 -11.83 -24.21
CA LEU A 577 0.43 -11.98 -23.29
C LEU A 577 0.18 -11.27 -21.96
N GLU A 578 -0.15 -9.96 -21.99
CA GLU A 578 -0.39 -9.16 -20.80
C GLU A 578 -1.51 -9.74 -19.92
N ARG A 579 -2.59 -10.19 -20.56
CA ARG A 579 -3.71 -10.82 -19.86
C ARG A 579 -3.34 -12.19 -19.28
N LYS A 580 -2.66 -13.03 -20.07
CA LYS A 580 -2.37 -14.41 -19.70
C LYS A 580 -1.21 -14.54 -18.73
N PHE A 581 -0.32 -13.58 -18.75
CA PHE A 581 0.79 -13.50 -17.80
C PHE A 581 0.30 -13.49 -16.35
N SER A 582 -0.66 -12.64 -16.03
CA SER A 582 -1.18 -12.53 -14.65
C SER A 582 -1.78 -13.86 -14.15
N GLU A 583 -2.44 -14.61 -15.02
CA GLU A 583 -2.96 -15.92 -14.68
C GLU A 583 -1.83 -16.95 -14.47
N LEU A 584 -0.85 -16.94 -15.36
CA LEU A 584 0.30 -17.84 -15.27
C LEU A 584 1.15 -17.54 -14.04
N GLN A 585 1.46 -16.29 -13.83
CA GLN A 585 2.23 -15.79 -12.69
C GLN A 585 1.57 -16.20 -11.36
N ALA A 586 0.26 -16.00 -11.24
CA ALA A 586 -0.48 -16.40 -10.04
C ALA A 586 -0.42 -17.91 -9.75
N ILE A 587 -0.44 -18.74 -10.81
CA ILE A 587 -0.33 -20.20 -10.69
C ILE A 587 1.10 -20.57 -10.25
N LEU A 588 2.10 -20.02 -10.92
CA LEU A 588 3.51 -20.37 -10.68
C LEU A 588 4.01 -19.86 -9.33
N SER A 589 3.56 -18.67 -8.91
CA SER A 589 3.87 -18.10 -7.61
C SER A 589 3.37 -18.97 -6.44
N ARG A 590 2.15 -19.51 -6.56
CA ARG A 590 1.61 -20.45 -5.57
C ARG A 590 2.44 -21.72 -5.43
N ASN A 591 3.04 -22.16 -6.53
CA ASN A 591 3.86 -23.37 -6.58
C ASN A 591 5.33 -23.07 -6.27
N LYS A 592 5.70 -21.84 -5.93
CA LYS A 592 7.09 -21.38 -5.77
C LYS A 592 7.98 -21.77 -6.95
N ALA A 593 7.41 -21.70 -8.13
CA ALA A 593 8.09 -22.11 -9.36
C ALA A 593 8.91 -20.95 -9.93
N THR A 594 10.05 -21.28 -10.50
CA THR A 594 10.86 -20.31 -11.25
C THR A 594 10.23 -20.04 -12.60
N MET A 595 10.13 -18.78 -12.96
CA MET A 595 9.64 -18.32 -14.25
C MET A 595 10.78 -17.69 -15.05
N VAL A 596 10.72 -17.90 -16.33
CA VAL A 596 11.62 -17.29 -17.32
C VAL A 596 10.81 -16.35 -18.19
N VAL A 597 11.27 -15.13 -18.33
CA VAL A 597 10.79 -14.18 -19.33
C VAL A 597 11.98 -13.82 -20.22
N ALA A 598 11.81 -14.05 -21.51
CA ALA A 598 12.81 -13.72 -22.51
C ALA A 598 12.24 -12.69 -23.49
N MET A 599 12.97 -11.63 -23.72
CA MET A 599 12.77 -10.69 -24.81
C MET A 599 13.73 -11.05 -25.94
N LEU A 600 13.20 -11.20 -27.12
CA LEU A 600 13.93 -11.61 -28.30
C LEU A 600 13.72 -10.57 -29.40
N ASP A 601 14.78 -10.28 -30.15
CA ASP A 601 14.73 -9.29 -31.24
C ASP A 601 15.61 -9.75 -32.39
N LEU A 602 15.06 -9.65 -33.59
CA LEU A 602 15.79 -10.01 -34.81
C LEU A 602 16.84 -8.97 -35.14
N ASP A 603 18.08 -9.43 -35.19
CA ASP A 603 19.23 -8.56 -35.44
C ASP A 603 19.20 -7.95 -36.85
N ASN A 604 19.35 -6.65 -36.90
CA ASN A 604 19.41 -5.89 -38.15
C ASN A 604 18.17 -6.06 -39.04
N PHE A 605 17.01 -6.38 -38.49
CA PHE A 605 15.78 -6.64 -39.23
C PHE A 605 15.34 -5.45 -40.09
N LYS A 606 15.59 -4.22 -39.65
CA LYS A 606 15.35 -3.03 -40.45
C LYS A 606 16.20 -3.04 -41.72
N SER A 607 17.49 -3.38 -41.63
CA SER A 607 18.38 -3.48 -42.78
C SER A 607 17.95 -4.58 -43.77
N LEU A 608 17.45 -5.70 -43.23
CA LEU A 608 16.88 -6.77 -44.03
C LEU A 608 15.65 -6.27 -44.80
N ASN A 609 14.75 -5.54 -44.15
CA ASN A 609 13.57 -4.95 -44.80
C ASN A 609 13.97 -3.89 -45.86
N ASP A 610 14.96 -3.06 -45.55
CA ASP A 610 15.44 -2.01 -46.44
C ASP A 610 16.12 -2.60 -47.70
N GLU A 611 16.78 -3.76 -47.56
CA GLU A 611 17.52 -4.42 -48.63
C GLU A 611 16.64 -5.40 -49.49
N TYR A 612 15.79 -6.18 -48.80
CA TYR A 612 15.02 -7.26 -49.48
C TYR A 612 13.51 -6.99 -49.51
N GLY A 613 13.05 -5.92 -48.95
CA GLY A 613 11.65 -5.51 -48.91
C GLY A 613 10.82 -6.18 -47.79
N HIS A 614 9.74 -5.51 -47.41
CA HIS A 614 8.89 -5.91 -46.28
C HIS A 614 8.28 -7.32 -46.43
N LEU A 615 8.02 -7.78 -47.65
CA LEU A 615 7.46 -9.12 -47.88
C LEU A 615 8.45 -10.21 -47.42
N ILE A 616 9.73 -10.00 -47.65
CA ILE A 616 10.79 -10.93 -47.23
C ILE A 616 10.97 -10.86 -45.72
N GLY A 617 10.88 -9.64 -45.15
CA GLY A 617 10.85 -9.48 -43.71
C GLY A 617 9.66 -10.17 -43.02
N ASP A 618 8.48 -10.08 -43.62
CA ASP A 618 7.29 -10.79 -43.13
C ASP A 618 7.48 -12.32 -43.16
N ASN A 619 8.01 -12.87 -44.25
CA ASN A 619 8.35 -14.29 -44.34
C ASN A 619 9.40 -14.71 -43.29
N CYS A 620 10.37 -13.85 -43.01
CA CYS A 620 11.36 -14.08 -41.98
C CYS A 620 10.69 -14.16 -40.60
N LEU A 621 9.80 -13.20 -40.28
CA LEU A 621 9.03 -13.21 -39.03
C LEU A 621 8.17 -14.45 -38.88
N GLU A 622 7.50 -14.88 -39.94
CA GLU A 622 6.70 -16.12 -39.95
C GLU A 622 7.60 -17.34 -39.68
N TYR A 623 8.71 -17.45 -40.38
CA TYR A 623 9.67 -18.53 -40.23
C TYR A 623 10.22 -18.63 -38.79
N VAL A 624 10.71 -17.53 -38.25
CA VAL A 624 11.23 -17.47 -36.87
C VAL A 624 10.14 -17.79 -35.86
N SER A 625 8.92 -17.33 -36.12
CA SER A 625 7.76 -17.61 -35.28
C SER A 625 7.39 -19.09 -35.23
N GLN A 626 7.51 -19.81 -36.38
CA GLN A 626 7.29 -21.24 -36.43
C GLN A 626 8.32 -22.01 -35.62
N LEU A 627 9.60 -21.63 -35.68
CA LEU A 627 10.65 -22.19 -34.85
C LEU A 627 10.39 -21.98 -33.37
N MET A 628 10.05 -20.75 -32.97
CA MET A 628 9.70 -20.46 -31.59
C MET A 628 8.54 -21.30 -31.09
N LYS A 629 7.49 -21.42 -31.90
CA LYS A 629 6.28 -22.19 -31.57
C LYS A 629 6.55 -23.67 -31.45
N SER A 630 7.46 -24.23 -32.28
CA SER A 630 7.81 -25.65 -32.25
C SER A 630 8.63 -26.00 -31.01
N LYS A 631 9.50 -25.09 -30.52
CA LYS A 631 10.32 -25.32 -29.34
C LYS A 631 9.57 -25.08 -28.04
N PHE A 632 8.63 -24.14 -28.03
CA PHE A 632 7.82 -23.75 -26.88
C PHE A 632 6.35 -24.11 -27.11
N ASP A 633 6.08 -25.39 -27.15
CA ASP A 633 4.76 -25.98 -27.49
C ASP A 633 3.91 -26.37 -26.29
N ARG A 634 4.43 -26.19 -25.05
CA ARG A 634 3.72 -26.52 -23.82
C ARG A 634 2.53 -25.61 -23.63
N ARG A 635 1.50 -26.13 -23.02
CA ARG A 635 0.27 -25.37 -22.70
C ARG A 635 0.50 -24.21 -21.72
N SER A 636 1.59 -24.29 -20.96
CA SER A 636 2.05 -23.26 -20.02
C SER A 636 2.93 -22.20 -20.68
N ASP A 637 3.48 -22.47 -21.86
CA ASP A 637 4.40 -21.54 -22.51
C ASP A 637 3.61 -20.48 -23.27
N ILE A 638 4.00 -19.23 -23.13
CA ILE A 638 3.42 -18.13 -23.87
C ILE A 638 4.50 -17.61 -24.82
N VAL A 639 4.25 -17.79 -26.11
CA VAL A 639 5.07 -17.21 -27.16
C VAL A 639 4.26 -16.13 -27.85
N ALA A 640 4.71 -14.90 -27.77
CA ALA A 640 3.98 -13.76 -28.29
C ALA A 640 4.89 -12.85 -29.14
N ARG A 641 4.30 -12.25 -30.18
CA ARG A 641 4.90 -11.12 -30.87
C ARG A 641 4.58 -9.85 -30.07
N PHE A 642 5.62 -9.16 -29.62
CA PHE A 642 5.46 -7.97 -28.80
C PHE A 642 5.26 -6.71 -29.64
N GLY A 643 5.97 -6.63 -30.79
CA GLY A 643 5.81 -5.56 -31.77
C GLY A 643 6.95 -5.60 -32.79
N GLY A 644 6.68 -5.25 -34.04
CA GLY A 644 7.71 -5.24 -35.09
C GLY A 644 8.45 -6.57 -35.21
N GLU A 645 9.75 -6.55 -34.93
CA GLU A 645 10.66 -7.69 -34.89
C GLU A 645 10.88 -8.29 -33.49
N GLU A 646 10.14 -7.83 -32.49
CA GLU A 646 10.31 -8.22 -31.10
C GLU A 646 9.34 -9.33 -30.71
N PHE A 647 9.84 -10.32 -29.99
CA PHE A 647 9.07 -11.44 -29.47
C PHE A 647 9.31 -11.61 -27.97
N ILE A 648 8.32 -12.14 -27.30
CA ILE A 648 8.43 -12.50 -25.87
C ILE A 648 8.05 -13.97 -25.69
N ILE A 649 8.89 -14.64 -24.90
CA ILE A 649 8.62 -16.00 -24.43
C ILE A 649 8.54 -15.97 -22.91
N VAL A 650 7.41 -16.45 -22.38
CA VAL A 650 7.22 -16.67 -20.95
C VAL A 650 6.99 -18.14 -20.71
N ALA A 651 7.83 -18.74 -19.89
CA ALA A 651 7.77 -20.17 -19.60
C ALA A 651 8.15 -20.49 -18.16
N GLN A 652 7.64 -21.60 -17.64
CA GLN A 652 8.08 -22.15 -16.38
C GLN A 652 9.44 -22.83 -16.55
N HIS A 653 10.40 -22.44 -15.71
CA HIS A 653 11.71 -23.11 -15.62
C HIS A 653 11.60 -24.29 -14.67
N ASP A 654 12.06 -25.45 -15.10
CA ASP A 654 12.32 -26.60 -14.24
C ASP A 654 13.67 -27.24 -14.59
N GLU A 655 14.27 -27.93 -13.64
CA GLU A 655 15.60 -28.55 -13.81
C GLU A 655 15.64 -29.62 -14.91
N LYS A 656 14.47 -30.19 -15.29
CA LYS A 656 14.35 -31.22 -16.31
C LYS A 656 14.26 -30.68 -17.74
N HIS A 657 13.89 -29.41 -17.91
CA HIS A 657 13.48 -28.88 -19.20
C HIS A 657 14.20 -27.60 -19.63
N GLY A 658 15.23 -27.21 -18.94
CA GLY A 658 16.22 -26.18 -19.31
C GLY A 658 15.71 -25.06 -20.24
N VAL A 659 14.72 -24.23 -19.81
CA VAL A 659 14.15 -23.19 -20.69
C VAL A 659 15.22 -22.25 -21.24
N VAL A 660 16.23 -21.92 -20.43
CA VAL A 660 17.37 -21.07 -20.86
C VAL A 660 18.19 -21.82 -21.92
N GLN A 661 18.41 -23.12 -21.74
CA GLN A 661 19.09 -23.92 -22.76
C GLN A 661 18.28 -24.01 -24.06
N LYS A 662 16.97 -24.17 -23.98
CA LYS A 662 16.07 -24.14 -25.16
C LYS A 662 16.12 -22.79 -25.89
N LEU A 663 16.25 -21.67 -25.15
CA LEU A 663 16.40 -20.35 -25.74
C LEU A 663 17.73 -20.22 -26.49
N GLU A 664 18.83 -20.76 -25.95
CA GLU A 664 20.11 -20.78 -26.63
C GLU A 664 20.10 -21.70 -27.85
N GLU A 665 19.52 -22.91 -27.73
CA GLU A 665 19.29 -23.80 -28.87
C GLU A 665 18.42 -23.14 -29.95
N LEU A 666 17.41 -22.35 -29.57
CA LEU A 666 16.60 -21.57 -30.52
C LEU A 666 17.44 -20.53 -31.24
N ARG A 667 18.28 -19.78 -30.47
CA ARG A 667 19.19 -18.78 -31.05
C ARG A 667 20.16 -19.41 -32.05
N GLU A 668 20.78 -20.53 -31.68
CA GLU A 668 21.70 -21.27 -32.54
C GLU A 668 20.99 -21.81 -33.78
N GLU A 669 19.79 -22.36 -33.60
CA GLU A 669 19.01 -22.89 -34.71
C GLU A 669 18.63 -21.77 -35.70
N ILE A 670 18.19 -20.61 -35.21
CA ILE A 670 17.91 -19.44 -36.08
C ILE A 670 19.17 -18.99 -36.80
N ALA A 671 20.32 -18.96 -36.10
CA ALA A 671 21.59 -18.52 -36.67
C ALA A 671 22.17 -19.52 -37.68
N CYS A 672 21.89 -20.84 -37.51
CA CYS A 672 22.39 -21.91 -38.40
C CYS A 672 21.47 -22.18 -39.59
N HIS A 673 20.20 -21.83 -39.47
CA HIS A 673 19.24 -22.08 -40.54
C HIS A 673 19.00 -20.82 -41.37
N CYS A 674 19.19 -20.97 -42.67
CA CYS A 674 18.83 -19.93 -43.62
C CYS A 674 17.39 -20.18 -44.11
N PHE A 675 16.54 -19.19 -44.12
CA PHE A 675 15.22 -19.31 -44.68
C PHE A 675 15.22 -18.99 -46.19
N PRO A 676 14.47 -19.74 -47.03
CA PRO A 676 14.41 -19.49 -48.46
C PRO A 676 13.65 -18.19 -48.76
N TYR A 677 14.17 -17.35 -49.67
CA TYR A 677 13.47 -16.11 -50.01
C TYR A 677 13.03 -16.00 -51.50
N ASP A 678 13.68 -16.68 -52.42
CA ASP A 678 13.27 -16.70 -53.84
C ASP A 678 13.33 -18.08 -54.50
N GLY A 679 13.44 -19.17 -53.74
CA GLY A 679 13.49 -20.56 -54.19
C GLY A 679 14.90 -21.08 -54.45
N GLU A 680 15.90 -20.24 -54.77
CA GLU A 680 17.28 -20.63 -54.98
C GLU A 680 18.24 -19.98 -53.96
N HIS A 681 17.84 -18.85 -53.34
CA HIS A 681 18.64 -18.13 -52.37
C HIS A 681 18.13 -18.27 -50.95
N TYR A 682 19.07 -18.26 -50.02
CA TYR A 682 18.80 -18.42 -48.58
C TYR A 682 19.36 -17.22 -47.80
N LEU A 683 18.56 -16.69 -46.90
CA LEU A 683 18.95 -15.59 -46.03
C LEU A 683 19.16 -16.09 -44.60
N GLY A 684 20.31 -15.75 -44.03
CA GLY A 684 20.59 -16.01 -42.62
C GLY A 684 20.17 -14.82 -41.78
N VAL A 685 19.47 -15.09 -40.69
CA VAL A 685 19.13 -14.08 -39.69
C VAL A 685 19.62 -14.53 -38.34
N THR A 686 19.92 -13.58 -37.50
CA THR A 686 20.28 -13.87 -36.12
C THR A 686 19.32 -13.19 -35.18
N ILE A 687 19.31 -13.64 -33.95
CA ILE A 687 18.45 -13.11 -32.93
C ILE A 687 19.25 -12.83 -31.66
N SER A 688 19.01 -11.68 -31.07
CA SER A 688 19.52 -11.32 -29.74
C SER A 688 18.48 -11.64 -28.68
N ILE A 689 18.90 -12.18 -27.56
CA ILE A 689 17.99 -12.62 -26.50
C ILE A 689 18.43 -12.06 -25.17
N GLY A 690 17.53 -11.35 -24.51
CA GLY A 690 17.66 -10.94 -23.11
C GLY A 690 16.72 -11.74 -22.23
N VAL A 691 17.24 -12.34 -21.20
CA VAL A 691 16.50 -13.29 -20.34
C VAL A 691 16.56 -12.85 -18.91
N VAL A 692 15.45 -12.93 -18.22
CA VAL A 692 15.35 -12.85 -16.76
C VAL A 692 14.75 -14.13 -16.21
N THR A 693 15.36 -14.64 -15.15
CA THR A 693 14.86 -15.80 -14.40
C THR A 693 14.72 -15.44 -12.94
N ALA A 694 13.58 -15.72 -12.36
CA ALA A 694 13.31 -15.47 -10.94
C ALA A 694 12.21 -16.41 -10.44
N GLU A 695 12.01 -16.47 -9.14
CA GLU A 695 10.77 -17.04 -8.59
C GLU A 695 9.56 -16.23 -9.10
N ALA A 696 8.48 -16.91 -9.45
CA ALA A 696 7.30 -16.23 -10.02
C ALA A 696 6.67 -15.18 -9.10
N SER A 697 6.99 -15.21 -7.82
CA SER A 697 6.62 -14.21 -6.81
C SER A 697 7.37 -12.88 -6.92
N TYR A 698 8.44 -12.82 -7.70
CA TYR A 698 9.30 -11.64 -7.87
C TYR A 698 8.50 -10.39 -8.25
N ALA A 699 7.61 -10.49 -9.20
CA ALA A 699 6.78 -9.37 -9.61
C ALA A 699 5.44 -9.83 -10.20
N GLU A 700 4.36 -9.14 -9.81
CA GLU A 700 3.01 -9.43 -10.31
C GLU A 700 2.76 -8.90 -11.73
N ARG A 701 3.51 -7.89 -12.15
CA ARG A 701 3.35 -7.24 -13.45
C ARG A 701 4.41 -7.69 -14.43
N ILE A 702 3.97 -7.99 -15.63
CA ILE A 702 4.87 -8.41 -16.72
C ILE A 702 5.89 -7.33 -17.09
N GLU A 703 5.53 -6.04 -16.95
CA GLU A 703 6.40 -4.94 -17.32
C GLU A 703 7.72 -4.92 -16.53
N GLN A 704 7.68 -5.36 -15.26
CA GLN A 704 8.88 -5.45 -14.43
C GLN A 704 9.83 -6.54 -14.95
N TRP A 705 9.28 -7.64 -15.40
CA TRP A 705 10.03 -8.73 -16.02
C TRP A 705 10.59 -8.31 -17.40
N ILE A 706 9.74 -7.66 -18.20
CA ILE A 706 10.13 -7.15 -19.51
C ILE A 706 11.27 -6.15 -19.38
N SER A 707 11.20 -5.22 -18.43
CA SER A 707 12.24 -4.21 -18.23
C SER A 707 13.61 -4.83 -17.99
N ILE A 708 13.67 -5.90 -17.22
CA ILE A 708 14.95 -6.58 -16.94
C ILE A 708 15.42 -7.40 -18.13
N ALA A 709 14.51 -8.08 -18.82
CA ALA A 709 14.84 -8.83 -20.01
C ALA A 709 15.33 -7.89 -21.13
N ASP A 710 14.70 -6.71 -21.27
CA ASP A 710 15.07 -5.68 -22.22
C ASP A 710 16.45 -5.08 -21.93
N GLU A 711 16.78 -4.82 -20.64
CA GLU A 711 18.15 -4.44 -20.25
C GLU A 711 19.18 -5.46 -20.72
N GLN A 712 18.89 -6.77 -20.60
CA GLN A 712 19.78 -7.83 -21.04
C GLN A 712 19.84 -7.90 -22.57
N LEU A 713 18.73 -7.70 -23.23
CA LEU A 713 18.67 -7.65 -24.69
C LEU A 713 19.46 -6.46 -25.25
N TYR A 714 19.31 -5.29 -24.63
CA TYR A 714 20.07 -4.10 -24.98
C TYR A 714 21.58 -4.34 -24.83
N TRP A 715 21.99 -4.92 -23.68
CA TRP A 715 23.38 -5.29 -23.47
C TRP A 715 23.91 -6.24 -24.57
N VAL A 716 23.12 -7.23 -24.98
CA VAL A 716 23.48 -8.15 -26.06
C VAL A 716 23.65 -7.41 -27.37
N LYS A 717 22.73 -6.51 -27.71
CA LYS A 717 22.82 -5.72 -28.95
C LYS A 717 24.06 -4.84 -29.01
N ASP A 718 24.46 -4.24 -27.88
CA ASP A 718 25.67 -3.43 -27.78
C ASP A 718 26.97 -4.25 -27.79
N ASN A 719 26.92 -5.52 -27.38
CA ASN A 719 28.09 -6.41 -27.32
C ASN A 719 28.20 -7.37 -28.48
N GLY A 720 27.70 -6.99 -29.66
CA GLY A 720 27.97 -7.65 -30.93
C GLY A 720 26.85 -8.58 -31.41
N ARG A 721 25.69 -8.51 -30.82
CA ARG A 721 24.46 -9.25 -31.26
C ARG A 721 24.62 -10.77 -31.29
N ASN A 722 23.59 -11.47 -31.77
CA ASN A 722 23.55 -12.93 -31.90
C ASN A 722 24.08 -13.65 -30.64
N LYS A 723 23.60 -13.23 -29.50
CA LYS A 723 23.98 -13.75 -28.19
C LYS A 723 22.75 -13.77 -27.28
N MET A 724 22.90 -14.46 -26.20
CA MET A 724 21.93 -14.43 -25.11
C MET A 724 22.57 -13.92 -23.84
N SER A 725 21.89 -13.07 -23.10
CA SER A 725 22.26 -12.66 -21.77
C SER A 725 21.18 -13.02 -20.78
N VAL A 726 21.57 -13.58 -19.66
CA VAL A 726 20.64 -14.09 -18.63
C VAL A 726 20.92 -13.39 -17.31
N LYS A 727 19.90 -12.80 -16.74
CA LYS A 727 19.93 -12.26 -15.38
C LYS A 727 19.12 -13.15 -14.45
N HIS A 728 19.81 -13.71 -13.49
CA HIS A 728 19.17 -14.48 -12.41
C HIS A 728 18.88 -13.53 -11.25
N LEU A 729 17.64 -13.51 -10.79
CA LEU A 729 17.22 -12.77 -9.61
C LEU A 729 16.88 -13.78 -8.50
N GLU A 730 17.35 -13.50 -7.32
CA GLU A 730 17.08 -14.29 -6.12
C GLU A 730 15.69 -14.05 -5.55
#